data_ae3775a95ab6becc8300bbacfe96cda1
#
_entry.id   ae3775a95ab6becc8300bbacfe96cda1
#
_cell.length_a   1.000
_cell.length_b   1.000
_cell.length_c   1.000
_cell.angle_alpha   90.00
_cell.angle_beta   90.00
_cell.angle_gamma   90.00
#
_symmetry.space_group_name_H-M   'P 1'
#
loop_
_entity.id
_entity.type
_entity.pdbx_description
1 polymer ?
#
loop_
_entity_poly.entity_id
_entity_poly.type
_entity_poly.pdbx_seq_one_letter_code
_entity_poly.pdbx_strand_id
1 'polypeptide(L)'
;MKTKNQSLFQKELLLEALKQSFVKLNPVSLFRNPIMFTVEIGTAVMLGVCLWILTGETAQGSFAYNFTVFLILLFTLLFANFAEAIAEARGKAQADSLRKTREETPAKKIEQVGELYVNEVTIVPSSSLKKGDLFICEAGDIIPTDGEIVEGLATIDESAITGESAPVIREAGGDKSSVTGGTKVLSDKIKVQVTAEPGESFLDKMIALVEGASRQKTPNEIALTILLAGFTLVFIIVCVTLKPFADYTQIPITIAAFISLFVCLIPTTIGGLLSAIGIAGMDRALRANVITKSGKAVETAGDIDVLLLDKTGTITIGNRKATHFHPVNGLHETDFIKACVLSSLADETPEGKSIVELAGKELTQNLSIKGATLIQFTAETRCSGVNLPDGTRIRKGAFDAIRKLSETAGFPFPKEITDAVTKISGNGGTPLVVAQNEKIIGVIELQDIIKTGISERFERLRKMGVKTVMVTGDNPLTAKFIAEKAGVDDFIAEAKPEDKMNYIKAEQQKGKLVAMMGDGTNDAPALAQADVGVAMNSGTQAAKEAGNMVDLDNDPTKLIEIVEIGKQLLMTRGTLTTFSIANDVAKYFAIIPALFITAIPALQGLNIMKLHSPETAILSAVIFNAVIIPFLIPLALKGVAYKPIGASALLRRNLLIYGLGGILVPFIGIKLIDMMVALFF
;
A
#
# COMPACT_ATOMS: atom_id res chain seq x y z
N MET A 1 6.74 -18.68 -3.88
CA MET A 1 5.51 -19.53 -3.95
C MET A 1 4.48 -18.82 -4.80
N LYS A 2 3.90 -19.46 -5.84
CA LYS A 2 2.73 -18.91 -6.53
C LYS A 2 1.62 -18.78 -5.48
N THR A 3 1.26 -17.57 -5.10
CA THR A 3 0.06 -17.29 -4.32
C THR A 3 -1.08 -18.07 -4.96
N LYS A 4 -1.64 -19.04 -4.25
CA LYS A 4 -2.87 -19.72 -4.68
C LYS A 4 -3.86 -18.61 -5.03
N ASN A 5 -4.22 -18.50 -6.31
CA ASN A 5 -5.30 -17.65 -6.76
C ASN A 5 -6.54 -18.02 -5.94
N GLN A 6 -6.76 -17.35 -4.82
CA GLN A 6 -8.00 -17.50 -4.07
C GLN A 6 -9.11 -17.01 -5.01
N SER A 7 -10.01 -17.91 -5.34
CA SER A 7 -11.12 -17.56 -6.25
C SER A 7 -11.86 -16.35 -5.68
N LEU A 8 -12.23 -15.41 -6.56
CA LEU A 8 -12.99 -14.20 -6.18
C LEU A 8 -14.26 -14.52 -5.37
N PHE A 9 -14.77 -15.76 -5.48
CA PHE A 9 -16.03 -16.22 -4.93
C PHE A 9 -15.84 -17.52 -4.16
N GLN A 10 -15.33 -17.42 -2.92
CA GLN A 10 -15.35 -18.54 -1.98
C GLN A 10 -16.74 -18.65 -1.34
N LYS A 11 -17.25 -19.86 -1.18
CA LYS A 11 -18.62 -20.12 -0.70
C LYS A 11 -18.92 -19.46 0.67
N GLU A 12 -17.95 -19.47 1.57
CA GLU A 12 -18.09 -18.89 2.92
C GLU A 12 -18.21 -17.36 2.85
N LEU A 13 -17.38 -16.70 2.03
CA LEU A 13 -17.43 -15.26 1.82
C LEU A 13 -18.73 -14.82 1.14
N LEU A 14 -19.23 -15.63 0.20
CA LEU A 14 -20.51 -15.34 -0.46
C LEU A 14 -21.69 -15.41 0.52
N LEU A 15 -21.72 -16.41 1.40
CA LEU A 15 -22.78 -16.56 2.40
C LEU A 15 -22.76 -15.41 3.42
N GLU A 16 -21.57 -15.04 3.91
CA GLU A 16 -21.44 -13.90 4.81
C GLU A 16 -21.84 -12.58 4.13
N ALA A 17 -21.38 -12.34 2.90
CA ALA A 17 -21.77 -11.15 2.14
C ALA A 17 -23.28 -11.11 1.87
N LEU A 18 -23.90 -12.25 1.59
CA LEU A 18 -25.35 -12.34 1.40
C LEU A 18 -26.09 -11.98 2.69
N LYS A 19 -25.69 -12.51 3.84
CA LYS A 19 -26.26 -12.16 5.14
C LYS A 19 -26.11 -10.66 5.43
N GLN A 20 -24.92 -10.12 5.22
CA GLN A 20 -24.63 -8.70 5.44
C GLN A 20 -25.41 -7.78 4.51
N SER A 21 -25.76 -8.21 3.29
CA SER A 21 -26.56 -7.41 2.36
C SER A 21 -27.97 -7.11 2.91
N PHE A 22 -28.55 -8.02 3.68
CA PHE A 22 -29.82 -7.78 4.39
C PHE A 22 -29.64 -6.89 5.60
N VAL A 23 -28.59 -7.07 6.40
CA VAL A 23 -28.31 -6.22 7.57
C VAL A 23 -28.11 -4.76 7.16
N LYS A 24 -27.50 -4.53 5.99
CA LYS A 24 -27.25 -3.19 5.42
C LYS A 24 -28.50 -2.51 4.85
N LEU A 25 -29.67 -3.14 4.84
CA LEU A 25 -30.95 -2.48 4.56
C LEU A 25 -31.39 -1.55 5.71
N ASN A 26 -30.52 -1.23 6.63
CA ASN A 26 -30.79 -0.26 7.70
C ASN A 26 -30.71 1.18 7.14
N PRO A 27 -31.79 1.99 7.21
CA PRO A 27 -31.82 3.37 6.68
C PRO A 27 -30.69 4.26 7.19
N VAL A 28 -30.25 4.06 8.46
CA VAL A 28 -29.15 4.84 9.06
C VAL A 28 -27.83 4.57 8.33
N SER A 29 -27.58 3.34 7.90
CA SER A 29 -26.39 3.01 7.15
C SER A 29 -26.46 3.52 5.71
N LEU A 30 -27.63 3.37 5.05
CA LEU A 30 -27.85 3.79 3.68
C LEU A 30 -27.89 5.32 3.52
N PHE A 31 -28.24 6.07 4.55
CA PHE A 31 -28.20 7.54 4.52
C PHE A 31 -26.81 8.11 4.14
N ARG A 32 -25.76 7.37 4.41
CA ARG A 32 -24.39 7.75 3.98
C ARG A 32 -24.17 7.69 2.46
N ASN A 33 -25.07 7.02 1.75
CA ASN A 33 -25.08 6.92 0.29
C ASN A 33 -26.43 7.47 -0.24
N PRO A 34 -26.51 8.77 -0.60
CA PRO A 34 -27.76 9.42 -0.92
C PRO A 34 -28.54 8.77 -2.07
N ILE A 35 -27.83 8.16 -3.02
CA ILE A 35 -28.46 7.45 -4.15
C ILE A 35 -29.19 6.20 -3.66
N MET A 36 -28.49 5.34 -2.93
CA MET A 36 -29.07 4.09 -2.46
C MET A 36 -30.17 4.32 -1.42
N PHE A 37 -30.01 5.36 -0.59
CA PHE A 37 -31.05 5.80 0.33
C PHE A 37 -32.34 6.23 -0.40
N THR A 38 -32.20 6.92 -1.55
CA THR A 38 -33.36 7.31 -2.35
C THR A 38 -34.05 6.09 -2.98
N VAL A 39 -33.29 5.09 -3.42
CA VAL A 39 -33.85 3.82 -3.91
C VAL A 39 -34.58 3.08 -2.78
N GLU A 40 -34.05 3.11 -1.54
CA GLU A 40 -34.70 2.54 -0.38
C GLU A 40 -36.07 3.19 -0.09
N ILE A 41 -36.12 4.52 -0.12
CA ILE A 41 -37.38 5.26 0.03
C ILE A 41 -38.36 4.84 -1.09
N GLY A 42 -37.92 4.78 -2.35
CA GLY A 42 -38.73 4.31 -3.45
C GLY A 42 -39.25 2.89 -3.25
N THR A 43 -38.42 2.00 -2.73
CA THR A 43 -38.80 0.61 -2.41
C THR A 43 -39.88 0.57 -1.30
N ALA A 44 -39.71 1.38 -0.23
CA ALA A 44 -40.69 1.48 0.83
C ALA A 44 -42.02 2.05 0.34
N VAL A 45 -42.01 3.06 -0.51
CA VAL A 45 -43.24 3.62 -1.14
C VAL A 45 -43.91 2.55 -2.00
N MET A 46 -43.18 1.79 -2.81
CA MET A 46 -43.75 0.70 -3.60
C MET A 46 -44.38 -0.40 -2.76
N LEU A 47 -43.78 -0.72 -1.58
CA LEU A 47 -44.42 -1.62 -0.63
C LEU A 47 -45.78 -1.05 -0.15
N GLY A 48 -45.79 0.25 0.19
CA GLY A 48 -47.02 0.95 0.56
C GLY A 48 -48.08 0.92 -0.55
N VAL A 49 -47.69 1.11 -1.81
CA VAL A 49 -48.61 1.01 -2.98
C VAL A 49 -49.15 -0.42 -3.11
N CYS A 50 -48.32 -1.45 -2.94
CA CYS A 50 -48.79 -2.84 -2.97
C CYS A 50 -49.83 -3.12 -1.87
N LEU A 51 -49.59 -2.62 -0.64
CA LEU A 51 -50.57 -2.75 0.44
C LEU A 51 -51.86 -1.97 0.17
N TRP A 52 -51.75 -0.79 -0.45
CA TRP A 52 -52.92 0.02 -0.82
C TRP A 52 -53.78 -0.65 -1.89
N ILE A 53 -53.18 -1.26 -2.90
CA ILE A 53 -53.91 -2.04 -3.91
C ILE A 53 -54.69 -3.20 -3.27
N LEU A 54 -54.15 -3.85 -2.25
CA LEU A 54 -54.84 -4.91 -1.54
C LEU A 54 -56.10 -4.42 -0.77
N THR A 55 -56.26 -3.12 -0.51
CA THR A 55 -57.48 -2.53 0.06
C THR A 55 -58.55 -2.21 -0.98
N GLY A 56 -58.33 -2.56 -2.27
CA GLY A 56 -59.32 -2.41 -3.35
C GLY A 56 -59.08 -1.25 -4.31
N GLU A 57 -57.94 -0.56 -4.18
CA GLU A 57 -57.54 0.53 -5.12
C GLU A 57 -57.17 -0.06 -6.50
N THR A 58 -57.74 0.47 -7.57
CA THR A 58 -57.50 0.00 -8.95
C THR A 58 -56.77 0.99 -9.84
N ALA A 59 -56.68 2.28 -9.42
CA ALA A 59 -56.06 3.34 -10.23
C ALA A 59 -54.55 3.17 -10.42
N GLN A 60 -53.88 2.37 -9.56
CA GLN A 60 -52.45 2.13 -9.62
C GLN A 60 -52.06 0.91 -10.48
N GLY A 61 -53.01 0.31 -11.20
CA GLY A 61 -52.77 -0.88 -12.02
C GLY A 61 -52.78 -2.21 -11.25
N SER A 62 -52.29 -3.29 -11.86
CA SER A 62 -52.36 -4.62 -11.26
C SER A 62 -51.39 -4.78 -10.10
N PHE A 63 -51.80 -5.56 -9.09
CA PHE A 63 -50.93 -5.92 -7.97
C PHE A 63 -49.65 -6.62 -8.45
N ALA A 64 -49.74 -7.53 -9.39
CA ALA A 64 -48.61 -8.28 -9.93
C ALA A 64 -47.54 -7.35 -10.52
N TYR A 65 -47.92 -6.34 -11.26
CA TYR A 65 -46.98 -5.36 -11.81
C TYR A 65 -46.29 -4.55 -10.72
N ASN A 66 -47.03 -3.97 -9.78
CA ASN A 66 -46.49 -3.15 -8.71
C ASN A 66 -45.60 -3.98 -7.76
N PHE A 67 -45.99 -5.22 -7.48
CA PHE A 67 -45.18 -6.13 -6.66
C PHE A 67 -43.89 -6.54 -7.37
N THR A 68 -43.93 -6.75 -8.69
CA THR A 68 -42.73 -7.01 -9.49
C THR A 68 -41.76 -5.84 -9.45
N VAL A 69 -42.23 -4.60 -9.58
CA VAL A 69 -41.41 -3.39 -9.45
C VAL A 69 -40.78 -3.31 -8.05
N PHE A 70 -41.59 -3.53 -7.00
CA PHE A 70 -41.09 -3.58 -5.62
C PHE A 70 -39.96 -4.59 -5.45
N LEU A 71 -40.13 -5.83 -5.92
CA LEU A 71 -39.10 -6.87 -5.83
C LEU A 71 -37.83 -6.48 -6.58
N ILE A 72 -37.91 -5.89 -7.76
CA ILE A 72 -36.76 -5.49 -8.54
C ILE A 72 -35.98 -4.38 -7.82
N LEU A 73 -36.66 -3.39 -7.24
CA LEU A 73 -36.03 -2.33 -6.47
C LEU A 73 -35.34 -2.91 -5.22
N LEU A 74 -35.99 -3.85 -4.53
CA LEU A 74 -35.40 -4.56 -3.40
C LEU A 74 -34.16 -5.35 -3.81
N PHE A 75 -34.19 -6.07 -4.94
CA PHE A 75 -33.01 -6.75 -5.47
C PHE A 75 -31.90 -5.78 -5.87
N THR A 76 -32.23 -4.60 -6.40
CA THR A 76 -31.24 -3.56 -6.72
C THR A 76 -30.49 -3.13 -5.46
N LEU A 77 -31.19 -2.88 -4.36
CA LEU A 77 -30.59 -2.57 -3.05
C LEU A 77 -29.74 -3.71 -2.52
N LEU A 78 -30.26 -4.94 -2.59
CA LEU A 78 -29.53 -6.12 -2.11
C LEU A 78 -28.26 -6.36 -2.92
N PHE A 79 -28.27 -6.17 -4.24
CA PHE A 79 -27.09 -6.32 -5.08
C PHE A 79 -26.04 -5.22 -4.79
N ALA A 80 -26.45 -3.97 -4.58
CA ALA A 80 -25.56 -2.90 -4.19
C ALA A 80 -24.92 -3.16 -2.83
N ASN A 81 -25.72 -3.53 -1.83
CA ASN A 81 -25.24 -3.89 -0.49
C ASN A 81 -24.33 -5.13 -0.53
N PHE A 82 -24.64 -6.12 -1.38
CA PHE A 82 -23.82 -7.31 -1.56
C PHE A 82 -22.45 -6.97 -2.16
N ALA A 83 -22.38 -6.03 -3.11
CA ALA A 83 -21.12 -5.58 -3.69
C ALA A 83 -20.18 -4.97 -2.64
N GLU A 84 -20.73 -4.19 -1.72
CA GLU A 84 -19.98 -3.63 -0.60
C GLU A 84 -19.62 -4.70 0.43
N ALA A 85 -20.58 -5.55 0.81
CA ALA A 85 -20.40 -6.60 1.80
C ALA A 85 -19.36 -7.65 1.39
N ILE A 86 -19.30 -8.04 0.11
CA ILE A 86 -18.27 -9.00 -0.36
C ILE A 86 -16.87 -8.39 -0.34
N ALA A 87 -16.75 -7.08 -0.61
CA ALA A 87 -15.47 -6.38 -0.50
C ALA A 87 -15.01 -6.34 0.97
N GLU A 88 -15.92 -6.04 1.91
CA GLU A 88 -15.64 -6.03 3.36
C GLU A 88 -15.32 -7.43 3.90
N ALA A 89 -16.09 -8.45 3.50
CA ALA A 89 -15.86 -9.83 3.96
C ALA A 89 -14.46 -10.34 3.54
N ARG A 90 -13.98 -9.94 2.37
CA ARG A 90 -12.61 -10.27 1.93
C ARG A 90 -11.55 -9.59 2.80
N GLY A 91 -11.76 -8.32 3.16
CA GLY A 91 -10.89 -7.62 4.11
C GLY A 91 -10.86 -8.32 5.48
N LYS A 92 -12.05 -8.68 6.03
CA LYS A 92 -12.14 -9.41 7.31
C LYS A 92 -11.45 -10.76 7.28
N ALA A 93 -11.64 -11.56 6.23
CA ALA A 93 -10.97 -12.85 6.10
C ALA A 93 -9.44 -12.75 6.13
N GLN A 94 -8.90 -11.65 5.65
CA GLN A 94 -7.48 -11.36 5.70
C GLN A 94 -7.03 -10.92 7.10
N ALA A 95 -7.84 -10.12 7.80
CA ALA A 95 -7.63 -9.77 9.21
C ALA A 95 -7.68 -11.02 10.12
N ASP A 96 -8.61 -11.93 9.89
CA ASP A 96 -8.70 -13.20 10.64
C ASP A 96 -7.49 -14.10 10.38
N SER A 97 -6.92 -14.08 9.18
CA SER A 97 -5.67 -14.77 8.89
C SER A 97 -4.51 -14.20 9.71
N LEU A 98 -4.45 -12.88 9.86
CA LEU A 98 -3.46 -12.20 10.70
C LEU A 98 -3.70 -12.46 12.19
N ARG A 99 -4.97 -12.52 12.64
CA ARG A 99 -5.31 -12.88 14.04
C ARG A 99 -4.87 -14.29 14.41
N LYS A 100 -4.96 -15.25 13.50
CA LYS A 100 -4.52 -16.63 13.75
C LYS A 100 -3.02 -16.74 13.99
N THR A 101 -2.22 -15.75 13.60
CA THR A 101 -0.80 -15.66 13.93
C THR A 101 -0.54 -15.09 15.33
N ARG A 102 -1.59 -14.58 16.00
CA ARG A 102 -1.52 -14.04 17.37
C ARG A 102 -1.83 -15.16 18.36
N GLU A 103 -0.86 -16.00 18.67
CA GLU A 103 -0.92 -16.89 19.82
C GLU A 103 -0.39 -16.17 21.07
N GLU A 104 -0.94 -16.45 22.26
CA GLU A 104 -0.34 -16.00 23.50
C GLU A 104 1.03 -16.64 23.65
N THR A 105 2.06 -15.86 23.41
CA THR A 105 3.45 -16.32 23.41
C THR A 105 4.04 -16.06 24.79
N PRO A 106 4.73 -17.05 25.40
CA PRO A 106 5.45 -16.82 26.64
C PRO A 106 6.62 -15.85 26.39
N ALA A 107 6.73 -14.81 27.22
CA ALA A 107 7.75 -13.79 27.17
C ALA A 107 8.74 -13.97 28.32
N LYS A 108 10.03 -13.98 28.03
CA LYS A 108 11.12 -13.98 29.01
C LYS A 108 11.41 -12.55 29.46
N LYS A 109 10.57 -12.03 30.39
CA LYS A 109 10.67 -10.65 30.90
C LYS A 109 11.86 -10.54 31.85
N ILE A 110 12.63 -9.44 31.74
CA ILE A 110 13.69 -9.05 32.68
C ILE A 110 13.04 -8.21 33.79
N GLU A 111 13.21 -8.62 35.04
CA GLU A 111 12.71 -7.86 36.19
C GLU A 111 13.58 -6.64 36.46
N GLN A 112 12.93 -5.51 36.72
CA GLN A 112 13.56 -4.27 37.14
C GLN A 112 13.39 -4.12 38.66
N VAL A 113 14.47 -4.16 39.39
CA VAL A 113 14.48 -3.90 40.83
C VAL A 113 15.11 -2.54 41.10
N GLY A 114 14.30 -1.52 41.33
CA GLY A 114 14.73 -0.12 41.45
C GLY A 114 15.22 0.46 40.11
N GLU A 115 16.39 1.11 40.11
CA GLU A 115 17.08 1.61 38.89
C GLU A 115 17.99 0.57 38.24
N LEU A 116 18.13 -0.63 38.82
CA LEU A 116 19.00 -1.69 38.34
C LEU A 116 18.18 -2.83 37.72
N TYR A 117 18.52 -3.26 36.50
CA TYR A 117 18.01 -4.49 35.93
C TYR A 117 18.69 -5.69 36.58
N VAL A 118 17.92 -6.52 37.28
CA VAL A 118 18.42 -7.80 37.78
C VAL A 118 18.29 -8.82 36.66
N ASN A 119 19.32 -9.65 36.44
CA ASN A 119 19.32 -10.68 35.37
C ASN A 119 18.36 -11.87 35.66
N GLU A 120 17.35 -11.69 36.53
CA GLU A 120 16.34 -12.69 36.74
C GLU A 120 15.26 -12.58 35.61
N VAL A 121 15.09 -13.69 34.94
CA VAL A 121 14.12 -13.80 33.83
C VAL A 121 12.87 -14.47 34.34
N THR A 122 11.73 -13.77 34.30
CA THR A 122 10.42 -14.29 34.65
C THR A 122 9.64 -14.58 33.36
N ILE A 123 9.05 -15.77 33.27
CA ILE A 123 8.18 -16.12 32.13
C ILE A 123 6.78 -15.57 32.40
N VAL A 124 6.34 -14.66 31.54
CA VAL A 124 5.02 -14.03 31.60
C VAL A 124 4.29 -14.17 30.26
N PRO A 125 2.95 -14.13 30.22
CA PRO A 125 2.22 -14.10 28.95
C PRO A 125 2.47 -12.78 28.23
N SER A 126 2.53 -12.80 26.89
CA SER A 126 2.80 -11.60 26.06
C SER A 126 1.81 -10.46 26.32
N SER A 127 0.58 -10.80 26.70
CA SER A 127 -0.48 -9.83 27.04
C SER A 127 -0.20 -9.02 28.33
N SER A 128 0.73 -9.43 29.16
CA SER A 128 1.11 -8.74 30.41
C SER A 128 2.28 -7.75 30.23
N LEU A 129 2.96 -7.78 29.08
CA LEU A 129 4.05 -6.86 28.77
C LEU A 129 3.51 -5.45 28.55
N LYS A 130 4.18 -4.45 29.15
CA LYS A 130 3.86 -3.03 29.00
C LYS A 130 4.97 -2.30 28.26
N LYS A 131 4.65 -1.17 27.66
CA LYS A 131 5.62 -0.29 27.04
C LYS A 131 6.76 0.06 28.01
N GLY A 132 7.99 -0.13 27.55
CA GLY A 132 9.21 0.08 28.36
C GLY A 132 9.75 -1.18 29.03
N ASP A 133 8.96 -2.26 29.15
CA ASP A 133 9.45 -3.54 29.67
C ASP A 133 10.57 -4.10 28.77
N LEU A 134 11.49 -4.87 29.37
CA LEU A 134 12.53 -5.57 28.65
C LEU A 134 12.28 -7.08 28.64
N PHE A 135 12.50 -7.70 27.50
CA PHE A 135 12.44 -9.17 27.36
C PHE A 135 13.60 -9.69 26.51
N ILE A 136 13.85 -10.97 26.64
CA ILE A 136 14.91 -11.68 25.90
C ILE A 136 14.25 -12.66 24.94
N CYS A 137 14.78 -12.74 23.71
CA CYS A 137 14.50 -13.81 22.77
C CYS A 137 15.80 -14.48 22.31
N GLU A 138 15.77 -15.80 22.20
CA GLU A 138 16.85 -16.64 21.76
C GLU A 138 16.43 -17.43 20.51
N ALA A 139 17.39 -18.05 19.82
CA ALA A 139 17.09 -18.88 18.65
C ALA A 139 15.99 -19.92 18.93
N GLY A 140 14.94 -19.90 18.15
CA GLY A 140 13.75 -20.75 18.29
C GLY A 140 12.56 -20.09 18.97
N ASP A 141 12.74 -18.98 19.69
CA ASP A 141 11.67 -18.24 20.34
C ASP A 141 10.83 -17.46 19.33
N ILE A 142 9.55 -17.29 19.67
CA ILE A 142 8.65 -16.36 18.98
C ILE A 142 8.70 -15.02 19.75
N ILE A 143 8.85 -13.93 19.02
CA ILE A 143 8.86 -12.59 19.61
C ILE A 143 7.46 -12.29 20.17
N PRO A 144 7.34 -12.00 21.49
CA PRO A 144 6.04 -11.94 22.15
C PRO A 144 5.22 -10.68 21.81
N THR A 145 5.89 -9.56 21.54
CA THR A 145 5.25 -8.27 21.19
C THR A 145 6.23 -7.38 20.44
N ASP A 146 5.73 -6.27 19.91
CA ASP A 146 6.54 -5.29 19.19
C ASP A 146 7.52 -4.59 20.11
N GLY A 147 8.74 -4.39 19.60
CA GLY A 147 9.79 -3.75 20.37
C GLY A 147 10.95 -3.27 19.52
N GLU A 148 11.92 -2.66 20.19
CA GLU A 148 13.21 -2.31 19.62
C GLU A 148 14.33 -3.11 20.28
N ILE A 149 15.24 -3.64 19.47
CA ILE A 149 16.44 -4.33 19.99
C ILE A 149 17.35 -3.30 20.62
N VAL A 150 17.59 -3.47 21.92
CA VAL A 150 18.51 -2.61 22.69
C VAL A 150 19.90 -3.24 22.84
N GLU A 151 19.99 -4.56 22.65
CA GLU A 151 21.25 -5.31 22.74
C GLU A 151 21.19 -6.57 21.90
N GLY A 152 22.25 -6.84 21.12
CA GLY A 152 22.39 -8.04 20.32
C GLY A 152 22.04 -7.84 18.84
N LEU A 153 22.15 -8.95 18.11
CA LEU A 153 21.84 -9.08 16.68
C LEU A 153 21.23 -10.47 16.48
N ALA A 154 20.21 -10.59 15.66
CA ALA A 154 19.59 -11.88 15.34
C ALA A 154 19.08 -11.93 13.92
N THR A 155 19.01 -13.15 13.39
CA THR A 155 18.28 -13.45 12.17
C THR A 155 16.86 -13.83 12.55
N ILE A 156 15.85 -13.15 11.96
CA ILE A 156 14.44 -13.29 12.29
C ILE A 156 13.67 -13.74 11.05
N ASP A 157 12.83 -14.75 11.22
CA ASP A 157 11.85 -15.18 10.22
C ASP A 157 10.56 -14.38 10.42
N GLU A 158 10.27 -13.50 9.47
CA GLU A 158 9.07 -12.66 9.46
C GLU A 158 7.99 -13.20 8.51
N SER A 159 8.17 -14.42 7.98
CA SER A 159 7.27 -15.02 6.98
C SER A 159 5.80 -15.13 7.43
N ALA A 160 5.56 -15.25 8.73
CA ALA A 160 4.23 -15.29 9.32
C ALA A 160 3.45 -13.96 9.10
N ILE A 161 4.16 -12.84 8.98
CA ILE A 161 3.59 -11.50 8.80
C ILE A 161 3.75 -11.03 7.36
N THR A 162 4.96 -11.16 6.81
CA THR A 162 5.30 -10.66 5.47
C THR A 162 4.95 -11.64 4.35
N GLY A 163 4.84 -12.92 4.66
CA GLY A 163 4.73 -13.99 3.66
C GLY A 163 6.04 -14.34 2.95
N GLU A 164 7.12 -13.60 3.22
CA GLU A 164 8.44 -13.80 2.63
C GLU A 164 9.22 -14.85 3.41
N SER A 165 9.76 -15.86 2.70
CA SER A 165 10.50 -16.95 3.35
C SER A 165 11.97 -16.62 3.64
N ALA A 166 12.47 -15.46 3.19
CA ALA A 166 13.85 -15.07 3.42
C ALA A 166 13.98 -14.40 4.80
N PRO A 167 14.82 -14.97 5.70
CA PRO A 167 15.05 -14.37 7.01
C PRO A 167 15.72 -13.00 6.90
N VAL A 168 15.39 -12.09 7.83
CA VAL A 168 15.96 -10.75 7.91
C VAL A 168 16.89 -10.63 9.11
N ILE A 169 17.94 -9.81 8.97
CA ILE A 169 18.87 -9.51 10.08
C ILE A 169 18.37 -8.24 10.79
N ARG A 170 18.24 -8.34 12.11
CA ARG A 170 17.84 -7.25 13.01
C ARG A 170 18.94 -7.03 14.04
N GLU A 171 19.27 -5.74 14.35
CA GLU A 171 20.39 -5.39 15.22
C GLU A 171 20.09 -4.16 16.10
N ALA A 172 20.75 -4.08 17.24
CA ALA A 172 20.63 -2.93 18.14
C ALA A 172 21.28 -1.66 17.57
N GLY A 173 20.68 -0.50 17.81
CA GLY A 173 21.27 0.81 17.54
C GLY A 173 21.29 1.27 16.09
N GLY A 174 20.63 0.54 15.16
CA GLY A 174 20.53 0.90 13.75
C GLY A 174 19.09 1.13 13.29
N ASP A 175 18.93 1.47 12.02
CA ASP A 175 17.61 1.61 11.38
C ASP A 175 16.84 0.28 11.27
N LYS A 176 17.48 -0.85 11.63
CA LYS A 176 16.91 -2.21 11.63
C LYS A 176 16.67 -2.77 13.03
N SER A 177 16.49 -1.91 14.02
CA SER A 177 16.30 -2.31 15.42
C SER A 177 14.89 -2.79 15.76
N SER A 178 13.88 -2.46 14.95
CA SER A 178 12.49 -2.81 15.23
C SER A 178 12.21 -4.29 14.99
N VAL A 179 11.50 -4.94 15.92
CA VAL A 179 10.99 -6.30 15.81
C VAL A 179 9.48 -6.32 16.00
N THR A 180 8.82 -7.27 15.36
CA THR A 180 7.36 -7.38 15.37
C THR A 180 6.92 -8.67 16.07
N GLY A 181 5.93 -8.55 16.94
CA GLY A 181 5.36 -9.68 17.66
C GLY A 181 4.80 -10.74 16.70
N GLY A 182 4.99 -12.04 17.04
CA GLY A 182 4.59 -13.18 16.21
C GLY A 182 5.63 -13.64 15.20
N THR A 183 6.78 -12.96 15.08
CA THR A 183 7.91 -13.39 14.23
C THR A 183 8.85 -14.32 15.02
N LYS A 184 9.66 -15.12 14.33
CA LYS A 184 10.50 -16.16 14.96
C LYS A 184 11.98 -15.84 14.87
N VAL A 185 12.68 -15.88 16.00
CA VAL A 185 14.14 -15.75 16.04
C VAL A 185 14.77 -17.04 15.54
N LEU A 186 15.66 -16.96 14.55
CA LEU A 186 16.33 -18.14 13.96
C LEU A 186 17.75 -18.33 14.48
N SER A 187 18.44 -17.25 14.82
CA SER A 187 19.82 -17.30 15.34
C SER A 187 20.02 -16.28 16.44
N ASP A 188 21.01 -16.54 17.27
CA ASP A 188 21.57 -15.63 18.30
C ASP A 188 20.57 -15.27 19.41
N LYS A 189 20.88 -14.22 20.16
CA LYS A 189 20.10 -13.75 21.30
C LYS A 189 19.97 -12.23 21.24
N ILE A 190 18.77 -11.76 21.44
CA ILE A 190 18.46 -10.33 21.46
C ILE A 190 17.76 -9.94 22.77
N LYS A 191 18.02 -8.72 23.21
CA LYS A 191 17.28 -8.05 24.27
C LYS A 191 16.45 -6.94 23.65
N VAL A 192 15.18 -6.96 23.92
CA VAL A 192 14.19 -6.10 23.26
C VAL A 192 13.44 -5.28 24.29
N GLN A 193 13.28 -4.00 24.02
CA GLN A 193 12.42 -3.10 24.77
C GLN A 193 11.06 -2.99 24.09
N VAL A 194 10.00 -3.21 24.85
CA VAL A 194 8.60 -3.13 24.37
C VAL A 194 8.27 -1.69 23.97
N THR A 195 7.75 -1.49 22.77
CA THR A 195 7.37 -0.17 22.23
C THR A 195 5.86 0.09 22.18
N ALA A 196 5.03 -0.96 22.26
CA ALA A 196 3.59 -0.87 22.16
C ALA A 196 2.88 -1.28 23.46
N GLU A 197 1.76 -0.63 23.79
CA GLU A 197 0.88 -1.09 24.86
C GLU A 197 0.08 -2.35 24.43
N PRO A 198 -0.41 -3.16 25.37
CA PRO A 198 -1.26 -4.31 25.04
C PRO A 198 -2.49 -3.88 24.24
N GLY A 199 -2.70 -4.48 23.06
CA GLY A 199 -3.78 -4.12 22.12
C GLY A 199 -3.43 -3.00 21.13
N GLU A 200 -2.24 -2.40 21.22
CA GLU A 200 -1.75 -1.36 20.31
C GLU A 200 -0.54 -1.82 19.48
N SER A 201 -0.28 -3.11 19.42
CA SER A 201 0.79 -3.65 18.59
C SER A 201 0.56 -3.30 17.12
N PHE A 202 1.62 -3.36 16.32
CA PHE A 202 1.53 -3.16 14.89
C PHE A 202 0.50 -4.11 14.25
N LEU A 203 0.46 -5.36 14.70
CA LEU A 203 -0.51 -6.35 14.26
C LEU A 203 -1.93 -5.98 14.69
N ASP A 204 -2.14 -5.47 15.90
CA ASP A 204 -3.44 -4.99 16.38
C ASP A 204 -3.95 -3.80 15.57
N LYS A 205 -3.07 -2.82 15.30
CA LYS A 205 -3.36 -1.66 14.45
C LYS A 205 -3.70 -2.10 13.02
N MET A 206 -2.98 -3.08 12.47
CA MET A 206 -3.27 -3.67 11.16
C MET A 206 -4.65 -4.31 11.11
N ILE A 207 -4.97 -5.16 12.08
CA ILE A 207 -6.26 -5.83 12.18
C ILE A 207 -7.39 -4.78 12.23
N ALA A 208 -7.25 -3.77 13.09
CA ALA A 208 -8.23 -2.69 13.21
C ALA A 208 -8.42 -1.89 11.90
N LEU A 209 -7.34 -1.63 11.15
CA LEU A 209 -7.42 -0.95 9.86
C LEU A 209 -8.12 -1.79 8.79
N VAL A 210 -7.85 -3.09 8.77
CA VAL A 210 -8.46 -4.04 7.81
C VAL A 210 -9.94 -4.29 8.15
N GLU A 211 -10.31 -4.30 9.44
CA GLU A 211 -11.70 -4.46 9.89
C GLU A 211 -12.60 -3.24 9.62
N GLY A 212 -12.00 -2.13 9.12
CA GLY A 212 -12.80 -1.00 8.65
C GLY A 212 -13.36 -0.09 9.73
N ALA A 213 -12.76 -0.05 10.91
CA ALA A 213 -13.22 0.79 12.03
C ALA A 213 -13.28 2.30 11.73
N SER A 214 -12.57 2.79 10.66
CA SER A 214 -12.65 4.20 10.26
C SER A 214 -12.27 4.41 8.79
N ARG A 215 -13.09 3.90 7.87
CA ARG A 215 -12.87 4.20 6.46
C ARG A 215 -13.13 5.68 6.17
N GLN A 216 -12.07 6.47 6.02
CA GLN A 216 -12.19 7.83 5.51
C GLN A 216 -12.43 7.79 4.00
N LYS A 217 -13.49 8.50 3.54
CA LYS A 217 -13.74 8.70 2.11
C LYS A 217 -12.58 9.47 1.48
N THR A 218 -12.19 9.09 0.28
CA THR A 218 -11.17 9.81 -0.47
C THR A 218 -11.72 11.14 -1.01
N PRO A 219 -10.89 12.14 -1.32
CA PRO A 219 -11.33 13.39 -1.93
C PRO A 219 -12.15 13.18 -3.20
N ASN A 220 -11.73 12.23 -4.05
CA ASN A 220 -12.47 11.89 -5.27
C ASN A 220 -13.79 11.19 -4.97
N GLU A 221 -13.87 10.35 -3.92
CA GLU A 221 -15.14 9.78 -3.46
C GLU A 221 -16.09 10.86 -2.97
N ILE A 222 -15.57 11.86 -2.24
CA ILE A 222 -16.39 13.00 -1.77
C ILE A 222 -16.88 13.81 -2.96
N ALA A 223 -15.99 14.19 -3.88
CA ALA A 223 -16.34 14.95 -5.08
C ALA A 223 -17.38 14.21 -5.93
N LEU A 224 -17.19 12.91 -6.15
CA LEU A 224 -18.14 12.09 -6.89
C LEU A 224 -19.48 11.95 -6.15
N THR A 225 -19.46 11.79 -4.82
CA THR A 225 -20.69 11.75 -4.01
C THR A 225 -21.48 13.05 -4.12
N ILE A 226 -20.81 14.23 -4.11
CA ILE A 226 -21.43 15.53 -4.30
C ILE A 226 -22.04 15.65 -5.70
N LEU A 227 -21.30 15.26 -6.74
CA LEU A 227 -21.80 15.24 -8.12
C LEU A 227 -23.04 14.36 -8.26
N LEU A 228 -22.99 13.16 -7.72
CA LEU A 228 -24.09 12.19 -7.77
C LEU A 228 -25.32 12.69 -6.96
N ALA A 229 -25.10 13.32 -5.81
CA ALA A 229 -26.17 13.95 -5.04
C ALA A 229 -26.81 15.11 -5.82
N GLY A 230 -26.00 15.92 -6.52
CA GLY A 230 -26.47 16.98 -7.41
C GLY A 230 -27.34 16.42 -8.55
N PHE A 231 -26.92 15.37 -9.23
CA PHE A 231 -27.74 14.70 -10.24
C PHE A 231 -29.05 14.16 -9.66
N THR A 232 -28.99 13.52 -8.49
CA THR A 232 -30.18 13.01 -7.80
C THR A 232 -31.18 14.13 -7.55
N LEU A 233 -30.72 15.29 -7.07
CA LEU A 233 -31.57 16.46 -6.84
C LEU A 233 -32.20 16.97 -8.15
N VAL A 234 -31.41 17.10 -9.22
CA VAL A 234 -31.93 17.49 -10.55
C VAL A 234 -33.02 16.54 -11.03
N PHE A 235 -32.79 15.23 -10.89
CA PHE A 235 -33.77 14.23 -11.32
C PHE A 235 -35.03 14.21 -10.44
N ILE A 236 -34.93 14.50 -9.13
CA ILE A 236 -36.09 14.72 -8.27
C ILE A 236 -36.93 15.88 -8.84
N ILE A 237 -36.30 17.01 -9.15
CA ILE A 237 -37.00 18.17 -9.72
C ILE A 237 -37.67 17.82 -11.04
N VAL A 238 -36.94 17.10 -11.93
CA VAL A 238 -37.49 16.65 -13.22
C VAL A 238 -38.70 15.74 -13.02
N CYS A 239 -38.62 14.75 -12.14
CA CYS A 239 -39.74 13.85 -11.88
C CYS A 239 -40.94 14.57 -11.27
N VAL A 240 -40.73 15.48 -10.31
CA VAL A 240 -41.79 16.27 -9.67
C VAL A 240 -42.46 17.18 -10.69
N THR A 241 -41.72 17.82 -11.57
CA THR A 241 -42.28 18.71 -12.61
C THR A 241 -42.95 17.92 -13.73
N LEU A 242 -42.60 16.65 -13.93
CA LEU A 242 -43.24 15.80 -14.95
C LEU A 242 -44.70 15.46 -14.60
N LYS A 243 -45.07 15.39 -13.30
CA LYS A 243 -46.43 15.08 -12.88
C LYS A 243 -47.44 16.13 -13.36
N PRO A 244 -47.30 17.46 -13.11
CA PRO A 244 -48.19 18.49 -13.67
C PRO A 244 -48.26 18.47 -15.19
N PHE A 245 -47.11 18.16 -15.86
CA PHE A 245 -47.06 18.05 -17.30
C PHE A 245 -47.87 16.86 -17.82
N ALA A 246 -47.78 15.70 -17.15
CA ALA A 246 -48.57 14.52 -17.46
C ALA A 246 -50.06 14.76 -17.24
N ASP A 247 -50.44 15.45 -16.16
CA ASP A 247 -51.83 15.80 -15.88
C ASP A 247 -52.39 16.77 -16.94
N TYR A 248 -51.58 17.75 -17.40
CA TYR A 248 -51.96 18.65 -18.49
C TYR A 248 -52.20 17.91 -19.82
N THR A 249 -51.34 16.90 -20.10
CA THR A 249 -51.48 16.06 -21.34
C THR A 249 -52.47 14.89 -21.17
N GLN A 250 -53.13 14.81 -20.00
CA GLN A 250 -54.12 13.76 -19.66
C GLN A 250 -53.55 12.34 -19.74
N ILE A 251 -52.24 12.17 -19.47
CA ILE A 251 -51.59 10.87 -19.42
C ILE A 251 -51.65 10.36 -17.96
N PRO A 252 -52.31 9.22 -17.69
CA PRO A 252 -52.31 8.64 -16.36
C PRO A 252 -50.93 8.03 -16.08
N ILE A 253 -50.15 8.64 -15.18
CA ILE A 253 -48.89 8.09 -14.72
C ILE A 253 -49.07 7.51 -13.30
N THR A 254 -48.82 6.22 -13.16
CA THR A 254 -48.87 5.53 -11.87
C THR A 254 -47.68 5.89 -10.99
N ILE A 255 -47.80 5.67 -9.66
CA ILE A 255 -46.69 5.85 -8.71
C ILE A 255 -45.51 4.94 -9.09
N ALA A 256 -45.80 3.69 -9.50
CA ALA A 256 -44.78 2.76 -9.98
C ALA A 256 -43.99 3.30 -11.18
N ALA A 257 -44.66 3.95 -12.15
CA ALA A 257 -44.00 4.56 -13.30
C ALA A 257 -43.09 5.73 -12.87
N PHE A 258 -43.53 6.60 -11.96
CA PHE A 258 -42.68 7.68 -11.39
C PHE A 258 -41.47 7.18 -10.68
N ILE A 259 -41.63 6.21 -9.77
CA ILE A 259 -40.51 5.65 -8.97
C ILE A 259 -39.53 4.94 -9.89
N SER A 260 -40.04 4.15 -10.84
CA SER A 260 -39.22 3.45 -11.84
C SER A 260 -38.44 4.43 -12.72
N LEU A 261 -39.09 5.47 -13.23
CA LEU A 261 -38.45 6.53 -13.99
C LEU A 261 -37.34 7.18 -13.17
N PHE A 262 -37.67 7.61 -11.95
CA PHE A 262 -36.70 8.25 -11.04
C PHE A 262 -35.49 7.37 -10.75
N VAL A 263 -35.68 6.10 -10.36
CA VAL A 263 -34.61 5.14 -10.10
C VAL A 263 -33.78 4.83 -11.35
N CYS A 264 -34.37 4.84 -12.51
CA CYS A 264 -33.65 4.66 -13.78
C CYS A 264 -32.84 5.90 -14.19
N LEU A 265 -33.24 7.09 -13.77
CA LEU A 265 -32.53 8.35 -14.08
C LEU A 265 -31.33 8.59 -13.17
N ILE A 266 -31.44 8.27 -11.89
CA ILE A 266 -30.31 8.42 -10.95
C ILE A 266 -29.22 7.38 -11.24
N PRO A 267 -27.94 7.73 -11.10
CA PRO A 267 -26.82 6.84 -11.41
C PRO A 267 -26.64 5.76 -10.33
N THR A 268 -27.61 4.87 -10.20
CA THR A 268 -27.64 3.80 -9.17
C THR A 268 -26.49 2.83 -9.30
N THR A 269 -26.04 2.55 -10.52
CA THR A 269 -24.96 1.59 -10.81
C THR A 269 -23.66 2.00 -10.14
N ILE A 270 -23.20 3.25 -10.35
CA ILE A 270 -21.97 3.72 -9.70
C ILE A 270 -22.19 4.00 -8.21
N GLY A 271 -23.39 4.49 -7.84
CA GLY A 271 -23.75 4.72 -6.44
C GLY A 271 -23.65 3.45 -5.59
N GLY A 272 -24.05 2.31 -6.13
CA GLY A 272 -23.94 1.01 -5.45
C GLY A 272 -22.54 0.41 -5.45
N LEU A 273 -21.68 0.76 -6.41
CA LEU A 273 -20.35 0.15 -6.55
C LEU A 273 -19.19 1.01 -5.99
N LEU A 274 -19.44 2.30 -5.73
CA LEU A 274 -18.39 3.25 -5.34
C LEU A 274 -17.63 2.81 -4.09
N SER A 275 -18.34 2.40 -3.05
CA SER A 275 -17.76 1.87 -1.81
C SER A 275 -16.94 0.61 -2.05
N ALA A 276 -17.49 -0.33 -2.82
CA ALA A 276 -16.83 -1.60 -3.15
C ALA A 276 -15.50 -1.40 -3.90
N ILE A 277 -15.43 -0.42 -4.81
CA ILE A 277 -14.19 -0.08 -5.54
C ILE A 277 -13.09 0.37 -4.58
N GLY A 278 -13.41 1.26 -3.63
CA GLY A 278 -12.44 1.77 -2.66
C GLY A 278 -11.91 0.67 -1.73
N ILE A 279 -12.78 -0.20 -1.22
CA ILE A 279 -12.39 -1.34 -0.37
C ILE A 279 -11.51 -2.32 -1.16
N ALA A 280 -11.88 -2.62 -2.41
CA ALA A 280 -11.09 -3.48 -3.28
C ALA A 280 -9.70 -2.92 -3.60
N GLY A 281 -9.53 -1.59 -3.60
CA GLY A 281 -8.22 -0.94 -3.73
C GLY A 281 -7.31 -1.26 -2.55
N MET A 282 -7.81 -1.14 -1.32
CA MET A 282 -7.07 -1.51 -0.10
C MET A 282 -6.74 -3.01 -0.04
N ASP A 283 -7.69 -3.88 -0.38
CA ASP A 283 -7.45 -5.34 -0.47
C ASP A 283 -6.33 -5.68 -1.46
N ARG A 284 -6.25 -4.97 -2.60
CA ARG A 284 -5.17 -5.17 -3.57
C ARG A 284 -3.81 -4.71 -3.05
N ALA A 285 -3.75 -3.57 -2.35
CA ALA A 285 -2.51 -3.10 -1.73
C ALA A 285 -2.00 -4.10 -0.68
N LEU A 286 -2.90 -4.64 0.15
CA LEU A 286 -2.56 -5.63 1.15
C LEU A 286 -2.08 -6.96 0.52
N ARG A 287 -2.66 -7.38 -0.61
CA ARG A 287 -2.17 -8.56 -1.39
C ARG A 287 -0.81 -8.34 -2.04
N ALA A 288 -0.43 -7.09 -2.24
CA ALA A 288 0.91 -6.70 -2.66
C ALA A 288 1.86 -6.54 -1.46
N ASN A 289 1.49 -7.05 -0.26
CA ASN A 289 2.23 -6.93 0.98
C ASN A 289 2.46 -5.47 1.42
N VAL A 290 1.51 -4.59 1.10
CA VAL A 290 1.54 -3.19 1.52
C VAL A 290 0.33 -2.88 2.38
N ILE A 291 0.59 -2.50 3.63
CA ILE A 291 -0.46 -2.07 4.55
C ILE A 291 -0.72 -0.60 4.34
N THR A 292 -1.98 -0.25 4.20
CA THR A 292 -2.40 1.13 4.03
C THR A 292 -3.28 1.59 5.18
N LYS A 293 -2.98 2.74 5.77
CA LYS A 293 -3.80 3.31 6.85
C LYS A 293 -5.14 3.86 6.35
N SER A 294 -5.27 4.12 5.04
CA SER A 294 -6.53 4.59 4.45
C SER A 294 -6.61 4.30 2.95
N GLY A 295 -7.83 4.18 2.43
CA GLY A 295 -8.08 4.11 0.99
C GLY A 295 -7.63 5.37 0.24
N LYS A 296 -7.62 6.53 0.94
CA LYS A 296 -7.08 7.79 0.41
C LYS A 296 -5.60 7.66 0.03
N ALA A 297 -4.79 7.02 0.87
CA ALA A 297 -3.36 6.85 0.58
C ALA A 297 -3.13 6.04 -0.70
N VAL A 298 -3.91 4.95 -0.93
CA VAL A 298 -3.84 4.16 -2.16
C VAL A 298 -4.22 4.98 -3.39
N GLU A 299 -5.27 5.78 -3.28
CA GLU A 299 -5.73 6.65 -4.37
C GLU A 299 -4.70 7.72 -4.70
N THR A 300 -4.21 8.44 -3.68
CA THR A 300 -3.18 9.47 -3.85
C THR A 300 -1.90 8.91 -4.46
N ALA A 301 -1.53 7.67 -4.12
CA ALA A 301 -0.38 7.00 -4.72
C ALA A 301 -0.50 6.83 -6.24
N GLY A 302 -1.73 6.75 -6.77
CA GLY A 302 -1.99 6.73 -8.21
C GLY A 302 -1.69 8.05 -8.93
N ASP A 303 -1.70 9.16 -8.23
CA ASP A 303 -1.57 10.51 -8.78
C ASP A 303 -0.26 11.21 -8.39
N ILE A 304 0.69 10.52 -7.76
CA ILE A 304 1.98 11.12 -7.38
C ILE A 304 2.76 11.62 -8.59
N ASP A 305 3.39 12.80 -8.43
CA ASP A 305 4.26 13.43 -9.42
C ASP A 305 5.74 13.20 -9.09
N VAL A 306 6.10 13.16 -7.81
CA VAL A 306 7.47 13.06 -7.33
C VAL A 306 7.59 11.98 -6.28
N LEU A 307 8.62 11.15 -6.42
CA LEU A 307 9.00 10.14 -5.44
C LEU A 307 10.36 10.49 -4.84
N LEU A 308 10.40 10.76 -3.55
CA LEU A 308 11.62 10.86 -2.76
C LEU A 308 12.00 9.48 -2.22
N LEU A 309 13.25 9.11 -2.42
CA LEU A 309 13.83 7.85 -1.98
C LEU A 309 15.04 8.11 -1.10
N ASP A 310 15.07 7.56 0.10
CA ASP A 310 16.32 7.50 0.84
C ASP A 310 17.32 6.57 0.12
N LYS A 311 18.61 6.84 0.23
CA LYS A 311 19.63 5.99 -0.39
C LYS A 311 19.74 4.65 0.34
N THR A 312 19.99 4.74 1.65
CA THR A 312 20.38 3.60 2.50
C THR A 312 19.18 2.72 2.79
N GLY A 313 19.33 1.40 2.63
CA GLY A 313 18.22 0.46 2.86
C GLY A 313 17.12 0.49 1.76
N THR A 314 16.98 1.61 1.04
CA THR A 314 15.97 1.82 0.00
C THR A 314 16.54 1.55 -1.42
N ILE A 315 17.47 2.35 -1.90
CA ILE A 315 18.11 2.16 -3.22
C ILE A 315 19.23 1.12 -3.12
N THR A 316 19.97 1.14 -2.02
CA THR A 316 21.03 0.19 -1.72
C THR A 316 20.57 -0.86 -0.70
N ILE A 317 21.33 -1.95 -0.55
CA ILE A 317 21.04 -3.02 0.43
C ILE A 317 21.18 -2.52 1.87
N GLY A 318 21.78 -1.35 2.05
CA GLY A 318 21.95 -0.69 3.35
C GLY A 318 23.24 -1.04 4.07
N ASN A 319 23.92 -2.11 3.68
CA ASN A 319 25.22 -2.50 4.23
C ASN A 319 26.29 -2.34 3.16
N ARG A 320 27.36 -1.61 3.51
CA ARG A 320 28.53 -1.53 2.64
C ARG A 320 29.25 -2.87 2.63
N LYS A 321 29.61 -3.36 1.44
CA LYS A 321 30.39 -4.58 1.31
C LYS A 321 31.80 -4.29 0.82
N ALA A 322 32.78 -5.02 1.34
CA ALA A 322 34.12 -5.00 0.82
C ALA A 322 34.13 -5.57 -0.60
N THR A 323 34.76 -4.83 -1.54
CA THR A 323 34.81 -5.19 -2.94
C THR A 323 36.23 -5.41 -3.46
N HIS A 324 37.20 -4.66 -2.94
CA HIS A 324 38.61 -4.75 -3.36
C HIS A 324 39.56 -4.49 -2.20
N PHE A 325 40.72 -5.14 -2.28
CA PHE A 325 41.87 -4.90 -1.41
C PHE A 325 42.96 -4.16 -2.20
N HIS A 326 43.44 -3.04 -1.68
CA HIS A 326 44.48 -2.20 -2.29
C HIS A 326 45.69 -2.14 -1.36
N PRO A 327 46.66 -3.09 -1.44
CA PRO A 327 47.90 -3.05 -0.66
C PRO A 327 48.81 -1.91 -1.11
N VAL A 328 49.72 -1.44 -0.24
CA VAL A 328 50.78 -0.54 -0.63
C VAL A 328 51.81 -1.25 -1.53
N ASN A 329 52.48 -0.50 -2.39
CA ASN A 329 53.52 -1.05 -3.24
C ASN A 329 54.63 -1.76 -2.46
N GLY A 330 54.95 -2.99 -2.85
CA GLY A 330 55.99 -3.81 -2.20
C GLY A 330 55.50 -4.70 -1.09
N LEU A 331 54.21 -4.66 -0.72
CA LEU A 331 53.59 -5.62 0.19
C LEU A 331 52.85 -6.68 -0.62
N HIS A 332 53.05 -7.96 -0.28
CA HIS A 332 52.27 -9.05 -0.91
C HIS A 332 50.80 -8.93 -0.54
N GLU A 333 49.94 -9.07 -1.55
CA GLU A 333 48.47 -8.97 -1.39
C GLU A 333 47.94 -9.92 -0.32
N THR A 334 48.48 -11.16 -0.26
CA THR A 334 48.12 -12.17 0.73
C THR A 334 48.40 -11.74 2.17
N ASP A 335 49.50 -10.99 2.41
CA ASP A 335 49.82 -10.54 3.75
C ASP A 335 48.94 -9.35 4.16
N PHE A 336 48.59 -8.48 3.22
CA PHE A 336 47.60 -7.44 3.41
C PHE A 336 46.22 -8.01 3.75
N ILE A 337 45.73 -9.00 2.98
CA ILE A 337 44.44 -9.66 3.20
C ILE A 337 44.40 -10.32 4.57
N LYS A 338 45.50 -11.01 5.00
CA LYS A 338 45.59 -11.60 6.36
C LYS A 338 45.44 -10.57 7.45
N ALA A 339 46.08 -9.41 7.33
CA ALA A 339 45.95 -8.31 8.30
C ALA A 339 44.50 -7.76 8.33
N CYS A 340 43.88 -7.60 7.16
CA CYS A 340 42.46 -7.19 7.05
C CYS A 340 41.53 -8.19 7.73
N VAL A 341 41.70 -9.48 7.49
CA VAL A 341 40.92 -10.56 8.12
C VAL A 341 41.11 -10.56 9.64
N LEU A 342 42.37 -10.56 10.13
CA LEU A 342 42.67 -10.55 11.57
C LEU A 342 42.00 -9.39 12.28
N SER A 343 42.02 -8.19 11.70
CA SER A 343 41.36 -7.02 12.27
C SER A 343 39.82 -7.04 12.17
N SER A 344 39.29 -8.01 11.43
CA SER A 344 37.84 -8.11 11.17
C SER A 344 37.18 -9.38 11.70
N LEU A 345 37.96 -10.39 12.16
CA LEU A 345 37.41 -11.66 12.66
C LEU A 345 36.45 -11.52 13.86
N ALA A 346 36.65 -10.50 14.66
CA ALA A 346 35.79 -10.20 15.82
C ALA A 346 34.87 -8.99 15.58
N ASP A 347 34.89 -8.46 14.40
CA ASP A 347 34.00 -7.35 13.98
C ASP A 347 32.69 -7.93 13.48
N GLU A 348 31.67 -7.91 14.34
CA GLU A 348 30.34 -8.44 14.04
C GLU A 348 29.53 -7.56 13.09
N THR A 349 30.07 -6.36 12.74
CA THR A 349 29.41 -5.47 11.79
C THR A 349 29.30 -6.12 10.39
N PRO A 350 28.30 -5.76 9.59
CA PRO A 350 28.17 -6.23 8.21
C PRO A 350 29.42 -5.94 7.36
N GLU A 351 30.08 -4.80 7.58
CA GLU A 351 31.33 -4.41 6.95
C GLU A 351 32.46 -5.38 7.33
N GLY A 352 32.62 -5.66 8.63
CA GLY A 352 33.63 -6.62 9.12
C GLY A 352 33.44 -8.01 8.54
N LYS A 353 32.20 -8.52 8.56
CA LYS A 353 31.84 -9.82 7.97
C LYS A 353 32.11 -9.84 6.47
N SER A 354 31.82 -8.76 5.73
CA SER A 354 32.09 -8.68 4.29
C SER A 354 33.56 -8.69 3.93
N ILE A 355 34.44 -8.14 4.78
CA ILE A 355 35.89 -8.22 4.60
C ILE A 355 36.39 -9.66 4.70
N VAL A 356 35.89 -10.40 5.68
CA VAL A 356 36.22 -11.83 5.86
C VAL A 356 35.66 -12.66 4.72
N GLU A 357 34.45 -12.36 4.24
CA GLU A 357 33.81 -13.02 3.10
C GLU A 357 34.61 -12.79 1.79
N LEU A 358 35.05 -11.56 1.55
CA LEU A 358 35.83 -11.19 0.37
C LEU A 358 37.20 -11.90 0.33
N ALA A 359 37.84 -12.11 1.50
CA ALA A 359 39.12 -12.81 1.61
C ALA A 359 39.04 -14.30 1.24
N GLY A 360 37.84 -14.88 1.34
CA GLY A 360 37.59 -16.28 0.99
C GLY A 360 38.01 -17.28 2.05
N LYS A 361 37.45 -18.50 1.97
CA LYS A 361 37.64 -19.55 2.98
C LYS A 361 39.09 -20.03 3.11
N GLU A 362 39.84 -20.06 2.02
CA GLU A 362 41.21 -20.58 2.00
C GLU A 362 42.18 -19.74 2.86
N LEU A 363 41.99 -18.42 2.87
CA LEU A 363 42.83 -17.51 3.66
C LEU A 363 42.35 -17.34 5.12
N THR A 364 41.09 -17.68 5.40
CA THR A 364 40.50 -17.49 6.74
C THR A 364 40.62 -18.73 7.63
N GLN A 365 40.68 -19.94 7.09
CA GLN A 365 40.66 -21.20 7.86
C GLN A 365 41.83 -21.38 8.86
N ASN A 366 42.98 -20.75 8.61
CA ASN A 366 44.17 -20.90 9.42
C ASN A 366 44.48 -19.68 10.31
N LEU A 367 43.63 -18.65 10.30
CA LEU A 367 43.80 -17.45 11.10
C LEU A 367 43.03 -17.55 12.43
N SER A 368 43.70 -17.21 13.54
CA SER A 368 43.08 -17.24 14.86
C SER A 368 43.47 -16.00 15.65
N ILE A 369 42.52 -15.43 16.36
CA ILE A 369 42.70 -14.31 17.29
C ILE A 369 42.77 -14.77 18.76
N LYS A 370 43.06 -16.06 19.00
CA LYS A 370 43.15 -16.63 20.36
C LYS A 370 44.19 -15.88 21.18
N GLY A 371 43.78 -15.28 22.32
CA GLY A 371 44.65 -14.48 23.18
C GLY A 371 44.92 -13.06 22.71
N ALA A 372 44.27 -12.61 21.65
CA ALA A 372 44.36 -11.22 21.17
C ALA A 372 43.43 -10.30 21.96
N THR A 373 43.80 -9.04 22.07
CA THR A 373 42.95 -7.98 22.63
C THR A 373 42.25 -7.23 21.48
N LEU A 374 40.93 -7.23 21.51
CA LEU A 374 40.10 -6.57 20.47
C LEU A 374 39.92 -5.09 20.81
N ILE A 375 39.94 -4.25 19.81
CA ILE A 375 39.59 -2.84 19.88
C ILE A 375 38.36 -2.60 19.03
N GLN A 376 37.25 -2.33 19.73
CA GLN A 376 35.96 -2.06 19.07
C GLN A 376 35.95 -0.66 18.46
N PHE A 377 35.15 -0.50 17.43
CA PHE A 377 34.92 0.80 16.80
C PHE A 377 34.18 1.74 17.76
N THR A 378 34.67 2.97 17.88
CA THR A 378 33.94 4.05 18.56
C THR A 378 33.83 5.26 17.63
N ALA A 379 32.76 6.06 17.81
CA ALA A 379 32.57 7.29 17.04
C ALA A 379 33.67 8.33 17.28
N GLU A 380 34.31 8.28 18.45
CA GLU A 380 35.41 9.17 18.82
C GLU A 380 36.72 8.77 18.13
N THR A 381 37.10 7.50 18.21
CA THR A 381 38.35 7.00 17.60
C THR A 381 38.23 6.74 16.12
N ARG A 382 37.05 6.47 15.63
CA ARG A 382 36.73 6.14 14.22
C ARG A 382 37.62 5.03 13.63
N CYS A 383 38.11 4.14 14.49
CA CYS A 383 38.90 2.98 14.11
C CYS A 383 38.59 1.78 15.00
N SER A 384 38.86 0.60 14.46
CA SER A 384 38.78 -0.69 15.16
C SER A 384 40.04 -1.50 14.86
N GLY A 385 40.24 -2.63 15.55
CA GLY A 385 41.37 -3.48 15.26
C GLY A 385 41.65 -4.53 16.31
N VAL A 386 42.89 -5.06 16.28
CA VAL A 386 43.34 -6.14 17.15
C VAL A 386 44.79 -5.94 17.58
N ASN A 387 45.08 -6.30 18.82
CA ASN A 387 46.45 -6.47 19.33
C ASN A 387 46.70 -7.98 19.47
N LEU A 388 47.62 -8.51 18.70
CA LEU A 388 47.98 -9.92 18.72
C LEU A 388 48.93 -10.23 19.87
N PRO A 389 49.01 -11.49 20.34
CA PRO A 389 49.91 -11.88 21.45
C PRO A 389 51.39 -11.69 21.14
N ASP A 390 51.79 -11.65 19.86
CA ASP A 390 53.17 -11.40 19.43
C ASP A 390 53.57 -9.89 19.46
N GLY A 391 52.67 -9.03 19.91
CA GLY A 391 52.89 -7.58 19.98
C GLY A 391 52.44 -6.84 18.69
N THR A 392 52.01 -7.53 17.66
CA THR A 392 51.54 -6.92 16.42
C THR A 392 50.22 -6.19 16.66
N ARG A 393 50.14 -4.93 16.28
CA ARG A 393 48.94 -4.09 16.36
C ARG A 393 48.37 -3.81 14.98
N ILE A 394 47.13 -4.21 14.71
CA ILE A 394 46.46 -3.93 13.44
C ILE A 394 45.29 -3.00 13.72
N ARG A 395 45.18 -1.92 12.93
CA ARG A 395 44.14 -0.93 13.00
C ARG A 395 43.50 -0.75 11.61
N LYS A 396 42.17 -0.69 11.56
CA LYS A 396 41.41 -0.30 10.36
C LYS A 396 40.45 0.82 10.73
N GLY A 397 40.24 1.77 9.85
CA GLY A 397 39.31 2.86 10.11
C GLY A 397 39.28 3.95 9.06
N ALA A 398 38.62 5.05 9.44
CA ALA A 398 38.50 6.21 8.56
C ALA A 398 39.88 6.81 8.20
N PHE A 399 40.01 7.32 6.99
CA PHE A 399 41.24 7.90 6.47
C PHE A 399 41.91 8.87 7.43
N ASP A 400 41.13 9.87 7.96
CA ASP A 400 41.71 10.89 8.85
C ASP A 400 42.17 10.32 10.19
N ALA A 401 41.45 9.34 10.73
CA ALA A 401 41.79 8.70 12.01
C ALA A 401 43.09 7.89 11.92
N ILE A 402 43.20 7.05 10.87
CA ILE A 402 44.40 6.20 10.71
C ILE A 402 45.58 7.03 10.24
N ARG A 403 45.37 8.10 9.43
CA ARG A 403 46.41 9.05 9.07
C ARG A 403 47.01 9.72 10.28
N LYS A 404 46.18 10.26 11.18
CA LYS A 404 46.61 10.89 12.41
C LYS A 404 47.40 9.93 13.31
N LEU A 405 46.94 8.67 13.40
CA LEU A 405 47.63 7.62 14.14
C LEU A 405 49.03 7.35 13.60
N SER A 406 49.19 7.22 12.29
CA SER A 406 50.46 6.97 11.59
C SER A 406 51.43 8.17 11.73
N GLU A 407 50.96 9.39 11.46
CA GLU A 407 51.75 10.62 11.53
C GLU A 407 52.23 10.90 13.00
N THR A 408 51.37 10.63 13.98
CA THR A 408 51.75 10.77 15.41
C THR A 408 52.84 9.77 15.80
N ALA A 409 52.92 8.61 15.19
CA ALA A 409 53.95 7.61 15.37
C ALA A 409 55.22 7.87 14.54
N GLY A 410 55.24 8.95 13.76
CA GLY A 410 56.41 9.37 12.97
C GLY A 410 56.52 8.68 11.59
N PHE A 411 55.47 7.98 11.12
CA PHE A 411 55.46 7.37 9.81
C PHE A 411 54.80 8.30 8.78
N PRO A 412 55.47 8.57 7.62
CA PRO A 412 54.85 9.37 6.57
C PRO A 412 53.70 8.63 5.91
N PHE A 413 52.63 9.36 5.60
CA PHE A 413 51.48 8.77 4.90
C PHE A 413 51.81 8.60 3.41
N PRO A 414 51.71 7.38 2.82
CA PRO A 414 52.06 7.10 1.46
C PRO A 414 51.14 7.85 0.46
N LYS A 415 51.72 8.53 -0.53
CA LYS A 415 50.96 9.27 -1.56
C LYS A 415 50.02 8.35 -2.32
N GLU A 416 50.47 7.14 -2.68
CA GLU A 416 49.65 6.13 -3.37
C GLU A 416 48.36 5.77 -2.65
N ILE A 417 48.37 5.80 -1.31
CA ILE A 417 47.17 5.55 -0.48
C ILE A 417 46.25 6.77 -0.54
N THR A 418 46.78 7.99 -0.55
CA THR A 418 45.98 9.19 -0.73
C THR A 418 45.27 9.18 -2.11
N ASP A 419 46.00 8.79 -3.15
CA ASP A 419 45.46 8.68 -4.49
C ASP A 419 44.41 7.58 -4.61
N ALA A 420 44.63 6.42 -3.96
CA ALA A 420 43.66 5.33 -3.87
C ALA A 420 42.39 5.74 -3.10
N VAL A 421 42.53 6.40 -1.94
CA VAL A 421 41.41 6.93 -1.17
C VAL A 421 40.60 7.93 -1.98
N THR A 422 41.26 8.85 -2.69
CA THR A 422 40.60 9.84 -3.53
C THR A 422 39.84 9.16 -4.68
N LYS A 423 40.43 8.14 -5.30
CA LYS A 423 39.81 7.38 -6.39
C LYS A 423 38.60 6.58 -5.90
N ILE A 424 38.73 5.88 -4.76
CA ILE A 424 37.64 5.09 -4.15
C ILE A 424 36.48 6.03 -3.80
N SER A 425 36.77 7.15 -3.12
CA SER A 425 35.73 8.13 -2.75
C SER A 425 35.08 8.77 -3.98
N GLY A 426 35.87 9.08 -5.02
CA GLY A 426 35.36 9.61 -6.29
C GLY A 426 34.46 8.62 -7.05
N ASN A 427 34.65 7.33 -6.84
CA ASN A 427 33.81 6.26 -7.41
C ASN A 427 32.65 5.85 -6.48
N GLY A 428 32.34 6.65 -5.46
CA GLY A 428 31.22 6.37 -4.54
C GLY A 428 31.50 5.29 -3.49
N GLY A 429 32.74 4.82 -3.39
CA GLY A 429 33.16 3.86 -2.37
C GLY A 429 33.59 4.54 -1.05
N THR A 430 33.61 3.76 0.02
CA THR A 430 34.18 4.17 1.31
C THR A 430 35.50 3.48 1.53
N PRO A 431 36.62 4.25 1.62
CA PRO A 431 37.91 3.69 1.89
C PRO A 431 38.09 3.42 3.40
N LEU A 432 38.44 2.20 3.78
CA LEU A 432 38.94 1.87 5.12
C LEU A 432 40.45 1.68 5.04
N VAL A 433 41.21 2.58 5.67
CA VAL A 433 42.65 2.49 5.70
C VAL A 433 43.08 1.50 6.77
N VAL A 434 44.09 0.68 6.48
CA VAL A 434 44.63 -0.34 7.37
C VAL A 434 46.07 -0.03 7.70
N ALA A 435 46.40 -0.08 8.99
CA ALA A 435 47.78 0.09 9.50
C ALA A 435 48.18 -1.12 10.35
N GLN A 436 49.43 -1.50 10.23
CA GLN A 436 50.08 -2.51 11.10
C GLN A 436 51.27 -1.87 11.80
N ASN A 437 51.27 -1.93 13.14
CA ASN A 437 52.27 -1.24 13.99
C ASN A 437 52.40 0.25 13.57
N GLU A 438 51.26 0.93 13.43
CA GLU A 438 51.08 2.34 13.04
C GLU A 438 51.57 2.67 11.60
N LYS A 439 52.18 1.72 10.88
CA LYS A 439 52.58 1.89 9.48
C LYS A 439 51.42 1.52 8.58
N ILE A 440 51.08 2.38 7.63
CA ILE A 440 50.01 2.14 6.64
C ILE A 440 50.42 0.98 5.72
N ILE A 441 49.54 0.00 5.56
CA ILE A 441 49.76 -1.19 4.74
C ILE A 441 48.78 -1.31 3.56
N GLY A 442 47.71 -0.54 3.51
CA GLY A 442 46.77 -0.54 2.38
C GLY A 442 45.39 0.04 2.71
N VAL A 443 44.49 -0.11 1.77
CA VAL A 443 43.09 0.36 1.84
C VAL A 443 42.15 -0.76 1.45
N ILE A 444 41.07 -0.93 2.20
CA ILE A 444 39.93 -1.77 1.83
C ILE A 444 38.88 -0.87 1.19
N GLU A 445 38.42 -1.23 0.01
CA GLU A 445 37.32 -0.54 -0.66
C GLU A 445 35.98 -1.15 -0.25
N LEU A 446 35.13 -0.35 0.41
CA LEU A 446 33.75 -0.71 0.66
C LEU A 446 32.84 0.01 -0.32
N GLN A 447 31.85 -0.68 -0.85
CA GLN A 447 30.86 -0.09 -1.77
C GLN A 447 29.45 -0.37 -1.27
N ASP A 448 28.57 0.61 -1.45
CA ASP A 448 27.12 0.43 -1.36
C ASP A 448 26.64 -0.43 -2.54
N ILE A 449 25.95 -1.53 -2.24
CA ILE A 449 25.41 -2.41 -3.28
C ILE A 449 24.01 -1.92 -3.64
N ILE A 450 23.88 -1.47 -4.90
CA ILE A 450 22.57 -1.11 -5.46
C ILE A 450 21.75 -2.38 -5.66
N LYS A 451 20.46 -2.33 -5.27
CA LYS A 451 19.53 -3.45 -5.43
C LYS A 451 19.36 -3.81 -6.91
N THR A 452 19.35 -5.09 -7.20
CA THR A 452 19.27 -5.60 -8.59
C THR A 452 17.94 -5.21 -9.24
N GLY A 453 17.97 -4.75 -10.49
CA GLY A 453 16.77 -4.42 -11.27
C GLY A 453 16.10 -3.08 -10.93
N ILE A 454 16.72 -2.25 -10.05
CA ILE A 454 16.12 -0.99 -9.60
C ILE A 454 16.05 0.05 -10.74
N SER A 455 17.05 0.07 -11.62
CA SER A 455 17.12 1.03 -12.74
C SER A 455 15.96 0.83 -13.73
N GLU A 456 15.64 -0.41 -14.09
CA GLU A 456 14.51 -0.74 -14.97
C GLU A 456 13.17 -0.31 -14.34
N ARG A 457 13.09 -0.39 -13.03
CA ARG A 457 11.90 -0.01 -12.28
C ARG A 457 11.72 1.49 -12.19
N PHE A 458 12.82 2.26 -12.03
CA PHE A 458 12.77 3.72 -12.11
C PHE A 458 12.41 4.19 -13.52
N GLU A 459 12.91 3.52 -14.56
CA GLU A 459 12.47 3.80 -15.94
C GLU A 459 10.96 3.58 -16.12
N ARG A 460 10.39 2.55 -15.47
CA ARG A 460 8.93 2.29 -15.48
C ARG A 460 8.15 3.39 -14.77
N LEU A 461 8.63 3.89 -13.61
CA LEU A 461 8.03 5.04 -12.92
C LEU A 461 8.06 6.30 -13.78
N ARG A 462 9.18 6.56 -14.45
CA ARG A 462 9.34 7.68 -15.37
C ARG A 462 8.34 7.61 -16.54
N LYS A 463 8.12 6.41 -17.11
CA LYS A 463 7.07 6.19 -18.13
C LYS A 463 5.66 6.44 -17.60
N MET A 464 5.45 6.30 -16.30
CA MET A 464 4.17 6.63 -15.63
C MET A 464 4.05 8.11 -15.26
N GLY A 465 5.07 8.94 -15.54
CA GLY A 465 5.09 10.37 -15.26
C GLY A 465 5.59 10.73 -13.86
N VAL A 466 6.17 9.80 -13.11
CA VAL A 466 6.69 10.03 -11.75
C VAL A 466 8.17 10.37 -11.82
N LYS A 467 8.58 11.55 -11.30
CA LYS A 467 9.98 11.95 -11.13
C LYS A 467 10.55 11.27 -9.88
N THR A 468 11.71 10.61 -10.02
CA THR A 468 12.43 9.96 -8.91
C THR A 468 13.58 10.82 -8.42
N VAL A 469 13.68 11.04 -7.11
CA VAL A 469 14.71 11.87 -6.48
C VAL A 469 15.34 11.10 -5.32
N MET A 470 16.64 10.85 -5.41
CA MET A 470 17.40 10.24 -4.32
C MET A 470 17.81 11.28 -3.30
N VAL A 471 17.68 10.98 -2.02
CA VAL A 471 18.15 11.84 -0.93
C VAL A 471 19.18 11.08 -0.11
N THR A 472 20.32 11.71 0.16
CA THR A 472 21.41 11.08 0.92
C THR A 472 22.23 12.11 1.69
N GLY A 473 22.80 11.70 2.84
CA GLY A 473 23.79 12.46 3.57
C GLY A 473 25.21 12.38 2.99
N ASP A 474 25.41 11.62 1.91
CA ASP A 474 26.72 11.50 1.27
C ASP A 474 27.14 12.81 0.57
N ASN A 475 28.45 12.92 0.30
CA ASN A 475 28.97 14.01 -0.50
C ASN A 475 28.43 13.99 -1.95
N PRO A 476 28.47 15.14 -2.67
CA PRO A 476 27.88 15.26 -4.01
C PRO A 476 28.46 14.28 -5.04
N LEU A 477 29.73 13.90 -4.94
CA LEU A 477 30.39 12.98 -5.90
C LEU A 477 29.83 11.55 -5.73
N THR A 478 29.79 11.08 -4.49
CA THR A 478 29.22 9.77 -4.17
C THR A 478 27.73 9.71 -4.52
N ALA A 479 26.97 10.74 -4.16
CA ALA A 479 25.55 10.84 -4.47
C ALA A 479 25.29 10.79 -5.98
N LYS A 480 26.05 11.55 -6.75
CA LYS A 480 25.97 11.56 -8.23
C LYS A 480 26.24 10.18 -8.82
N PHE A 481 27.32 9.53 -8.39
CA PHE A 481 27.67 8.20 -8.88
C PHE A 481 26.55 7.16 -8.62
N ILE A 482 26.00 7.15 -7.41
CA ILE A 482 24.91 6.22 -7.07
C ILE A 482 23.64 6.57 -7.83
N ALA A 483 23.31 7.86 -7.97
CA ALA A 483 22.14 8.32 -8.71
C ALA A 483 22.17 7.91 -10.19
N GLU A 484 23.32 8.12 -10.86
CA GLU A 484 23.52 7.72 -12.26
C GLU A 484 23.43 6.20 -12.41
N LYS A 485 24.06 5.43 -11.53
CA LYS A 485 24.07 3.97 -11.57
C LYS A 485 22.71 3.36 -11.23
N ALA A 486 21.95 3.96 -10.32
CA ALA A 486 20.59 3.55 -9.99
C ALA A 486 19.56 3.99 -11.04
N GLY A 487 19.86 5.05 -11.81
CA GLY A 487 19.00 5.59 -12.86
C GLY A 487 17.88 6.48 -12.33
N VAL A 488 18.07 7.17 -11.19
CA VAL A 488 17.13 8.18 -10.69
C VAL A 488 17.24 9.47 -11.50
N ASP A 489 16.18 10.29 -11.49
CA ASP A 489 16.11 11.52 -12.30
C ASP A 489 16.88 12.68 -11.68
N ASP A 490 17.02 12.69 -10.33
CA ASP A 490 17.65 13.78 -9.59
C ASP A 490 18.17 13.28 -8.24
N PHE A 491 19.01 14.06 -7.55
CA PHE A 491 19.48 13.71 -6.22
C PHE A 491 19.76 14.94 -5.35
N ILE A 492 19.67 14.76 -4.03
CA ILE A 492 20.02 15.74 -3.00
C ILE A 492 21.14 15.11 -2.15
N ALA A 493 22.32 15.72 -2.19
CA ALA A 493 23.48 15.30 -1.41
C ALA A 493 23.60 16.10 -0.12
N GLU A 494 24.39 15.60 0.86
CA GLU A 494 24.62 16.24 2.17
C GLU A 494 23.34 16.64 2.91
N ALA A 495 22.25 15.91 2.61
CA ALA A 495 20.92 16.21 3.11
C ALA A 495 20.79 15.93 4.61
N LYS A 496 20.28 16.90 5.33
CA LYS A 496 19.80 16.74 6.70
C LYS A 496 18.33 16.32 6.70
N PRO A 497 17.79 15.77 7.80
CA PRO A 497 16.38 15.41 7.90
C PRO A 497 15.42 16.56 7.54
N GLU A 498 15.78 17.80 7.91
CA GLU A 498 15.00 19.00 7.59
C GLU A 498 14.94 19.29 6.10
N ASP A 499 16.00 18.99 5.34
CA ASP A 499 16.07 19.25 3.90
C ASP A 499 15.10 18.32 3.14
N LYS A 500 14.94 17.07 3.59
CA LYS A 500 13.92 16.14 3.07
C LYS A 500 12.51 16.74 3.18
N MET A 501 12.17 17.23 4.36
CA MET A 501 10.85 17.84 4.62
C MET A 501 10.66 19.15 3.82
N ASN A 502 11.70 19.99 3.75
CA ASN A 502 11.64 21.27 3.01
C ASN A 502 11.45 21.03 1.50
N TYR A 503 12.12 20.01 0.93
CA TYR A 503 11.92 19.65 -0.46
C TYR A 503 10.48 19.19 -0.74
N ILE A 504 9.92 18.34 0.13
CA ILE A 504 8.52 17.90 0.01
C ILE A 504 7.58 19.10 0.00
N LYS A 505 7.72 20.02 0.98
CA LYS A 505 6.91 21.23 1.05
C LYS A 505 7.04 22.11 -0.19
N ALA A 506 8.26 22.24 -0.73
CA ALA A 506 8.51 23.05 -1.92
C ALA A 506 7.84 22.47 -3.17
N GLU A 507 7.84 21.14 -3.35
CA GLU A 507 7.13 20.50 -4.45
C GLU A 507 5.60 20.55 -4.26
N GLN A 508 5.11 20.37 -3.02
CA GLN A 508 3.67 20.52 -2.69
C GLN A 508 3.16 21.95 -2.95
N GLN A 509 3.97 22.98 -2.67
CA GLN A 509 3.63 24.37 -2.99
C GLN A 509 3.50 24.62 -4.50
N LYS A 510 4.16 23.82 -5.33
CA LYS A 510 4.01 23.83 -6.80
C LYS A 510 2.77 23.06 -7.28
N GLY A 511 1.95 22.56 -6.35
CA GLY A 511 0.76 21.76 -6.64
C GLY A 511 1.05 20.30 -6.99
N LYS A 512 2.26 19.80 -6.70
CA LYS A 512 2.62 18.39 -6.96
C LYS A 512 2.35 17.52 -5.76
N LEU A 513 1.94 16.28 -6.03
CA LEU A 513 1.80 15.23 -5.02
C LEU A 513 3.12 14.48 -4.86
N VAL A 514 3.57 14.40 -3.63
CA VAL A 514 4.88 13.85 -3.29
C VAL A 514 4.74 12.56 -2.48
N ALA A 515 5.39 11.49 -2.94
CA ALA A 515 5.61 10.29 -2.16
C ALA A 515 7.02 10.29 -1.55
N MET A 516 7.15 9.80 -0.34
CA MET A 516 8.41 9.57 0.35
C MET A 516 8.50 8.12 0.79
N MET A 517 9.65 7.49 0.58
CA MET A 517 9.96 6.16 1.07
C MET A 517 11.23 6.19 1.91
N GLY A 518 11.18 5.62 3.12
CA GLY A 518 12.30 5.60 4.06
C GLY A 518 12.09 4.61 5.20
N ASP A 519 13.15 4.33 5.96
CA ASP A 519 13.16 3.35 7.05
C ASP A 519 13.68 3.90 8.39
N GLY A 520 14.39 5.03 8.38
CA GLY A 520 15.01 5.62 9.56
C GLY A 520 14.09 6.52 10.40
N THR A 521 14.43 6.69 11.67
CA THR A 521 13.79 7.70 12.55
C THR A 521 13.93 9.11 11.98
N ASN A 522 15.02 9.37 11.27
CA ASN A 522 15.30 10.65 10.60
C ASN A 522 14.33 10.92 9.44
N ASP A 523 13.67 9.87 8.90
CA ASP A 523 12.70 9.98 7.83
C ASP A 523 11.28 10.26 8.33
N ALA A 524 10.99 9.98 9.60
CA ALA A 524 9.65 10.09 10.15
C ALA A 524 8.98 11.47 9.89
N PRO A 525 9.64 12.63 10.07
CA PRO A 525 9.02 13.92 9.75
C PRO A 525 8.70 14.08 8.25
N ALA A 526 9.56 13.57 7.37
CA ALA A 526 9.37 13.62 5.92
C ALA A 526 8.26 12.66 5.46
N LEU A 527 8.20 11.45 6.04
CA LEU A 527 7.13 10.48 5.81
C LEU A 527 5.75 11.02 6.23
N ALA A 528 5.69 11.73 7.35
CA ALA A 528 4.45 12.36 7.84
C ALA A 528 4.03 13.56 6.96
N GLN A 529 4.98 14.31 6.41
CA GLN A 529 4.71 15.48 5.55
C GLN A 529 4.28 15.07 4.15
N ALA A 530 4.78 13.95 3.63
CA ALA A 530 4.48 13.48 2.28
C ALA A 530 2.99 13.13 2.10
N ASP A 531 2.46 13.34 0.89
CA ASP A 531 1.09 12.92 0.55
C ASP A 531 0.95 11.39 0.63
N VAL A 532 2.03 10.69 0.29
CA VAL A 532 2.17 9.24 0.43
C VAL A 532 3.49 8.93 1.13
N GLY A 533 3.45 8.64 2.42
CA GLY A 533 4.61 8.20 3.21
C GLY A 533 4.63 6.68 3.33
N VAL A 534 5.63 6.02 2.75
CA VAL A 534 5.80 4.56 2.79
C VAL A 534 6.98 4.22 3.69
N ALA A 535 6.70 3.67 4.85
CA ALA A 535 7.74 3.14 5.74
C ALA A 535 8.07 1.69 5.38
N MET A 536 9.33 1.33 5.50
CA MET A 536 9.75 -0.07 5.39
C MET A 536 9.40 -0.85 6.66
N ASN A 537 9.06 -2.12 6.55
CA ASN A 537 8.86 -2.97 7.73
C ASN A 537 10.15 -3.15 8.55
N SER A 538 11.31 -3.11 7.90
CA SER A 538 12.61 -3.10 8.58
C SER A 538 12.88 -1.80 9.36
N GLY A 539 12.15 -0.73 9.05
CA GLY A 539 12.38 0.58 9.63
C GLY A 539 11.95 0.69 11.09
N THR A 540 12.33 1.82 11.69
CA THR A 540 12.02 2.13 13.08
C THR A 540 10.51 2.26 13.31
N GLN A 541 10.07 2.07 14.56
CA GLN A 541 8.67 2.25 14.94
C GLN A 541 8.17 3.67 14.62
N ALA A 542 9.02 4.68 14.82
CA ALA A 542 8.71 6.07 14.49
C ALA A 542 8.41 6.26 13.00
N ALA A 543 9.20 5.66 12.10
CA ALA A 543 8.96 5.70 10.67
C ALA A 543 7.64 5.00 10.30
N LYS A 544 7.38 3.81 10.86
CA LYS A 544 6.12 3.07 10.64
C LYS A 544 4.89 3.84 11.10
N GLU A 545 4.99 4.58 12.21
CA GLU A 545 3.88 5.39 12.73
C GLU A 545 3.66 6.67 11.92
N ALA A 546 4.73 7.27 11.41
CA ALA A 546 4.67 8.48 10.60
C ALA A 546 4.12 8.24 9.20
N GLY A 547 4.51 7.15 8.55
CA GLY A 547 4.03 6.79 7.22
C GLY A 547 2.53 6.48 7.20
N ASN A 548 1.87 6.72 6.07
CA ASN A 548 0.48 6.31 5.84
C ASN A 548 0.36 4.95 5.14
N MET A 549 1.50 4.37 4.78
CA MET A 549 1.65 2.99 4.28
C MET A 549 2.88 2.33 4.91
N VAL A 550 2.87 0.99 4.97
CA VAL A 550 4.02 0.17 5.37
C VAL A 550 4.24 -0.92 4.34
N ASP A 551 5.44 -0.97 3.78
CA ASP A 551 5.89 -2.05 2.90
C ASP A 551 6.44 -3.21 3.73
N LEU A 552 5.79 -4.38 3.66
CA LEU A 552 6.16 -5.57 4.43
C LEU A 552 7.35 -6.30 3.83
N ASP A 553 7.60 -6.17 2.51
CA ASP A 553 8.66 -6.88 1.80
C ASP A 553 10.03 -6.18 1.91
N ASN A 554 10.07 -4.98 2.48
CA ASN A 554 11.28 -4.14 2.50
C ASN A 554 11.89 -3.92 1.09
N ASP A 555 11.02 -3.89 0.08
CA ASP A 555 11.40 -3.66 -1.30
C ASP A 555 10.96 -2.27 -1.78
N PRO A 556 11.88 -1.32 -1.94
CA PRO A 556 11.54 0.05 -2.37
C PRO A 556 10.85 0.09 -3.72
N THR A 557 10.92 -0.98 -4.47
CA THR A 557 10.26 -1.11 -5.76
C THR A 557 8.77 -1.44 -5.66
N LYS A 558 8.31 -1.81 -4.46
CA LYS A 558 6.88 -1.98 -4.14
C LYS A 558 6.06 -0.73 -4.39
N LEU A 559 6.67 0.45 -4.26
CA LEU A 559 5.97 1.69 -4.58
C LEU A 559 5.45 1.69 -6.04
N ILE A 560 6.15 1.04 -6.97
CA ILE A 560 5.65 0.89 -8.36
C ILE A 560 4.32 0.15 -8.36
N GLU A 561 4.24 -0.97 -7.61
CA GLU A 561 3.00 -1.75 -7.49
C GLU A 561 1.90 -0.91 -6.83
N ILE A 562 2.25 -0.12 -5.80
CA ILE A 562 1.32 0.79 -5.11
C ILE A 562 0.79 1.85 -6.09
N VAL A 563 1.66 2.48 -6.86
CA VAL A 563 1.29 3.47 -7.89
C VAL A 563 0.39 2.84 -8.95
N GLU A 564 0.72 1.64 -9.40
CA GLU A 564 -0.11 0.91 -10.37
C GLU A 564 -1.49 0.55 -9.79
N ILE A 565 -1.56 0.12 -8.54
CA ILE A 565 -2.82 -0.16 -7.84
C ILE A 565 -3.64 1.12 -7.69
N GLY A 566 -3.02 2.23 -7.32
CA GLY A 566 -3.66 3.53 -7.23
C GLY A 566 -4.20 4.00 -8.59
N LYS A 567 -3.39 3.95 -9.65
CA LYS A 567 -3.82 4.26 -11.03
C LYS A 567 -4.94 3.34 -11.49
N GLN A 568 -4.86 2.05 -11.18
CA GLN A 568 -5.92 1.09 -11.49
C GLN A 568 -7.22 1.42 -10.75
N LEU A 569 -7.13 1.88 -9.49
CA LEU A 569 -8.28 2.30 -8.68
C LEU A 569 -8.99 3.50 -9.31
N LEU A 570 -8.22 4.55 -9.64
CA LEU A 570 -8.71 5.76 -10.29
C LEU A 570 -9.36 5.45 -11.65
N MET A 571 -8.68 4.64 -12.47
CA MET A 571 -9.22 4.19 -13.76
C MET A 571 -10.51 3.40 -13.62
N THR A 572 -10.58 2.48 -12.68
CA THR A 572 -11.77 1.64 -12.46
C THR A 572 -12.96 2.53 -12.09
N ARG A 573 -12.74 3.51 -11.21
CA ARG A 573 -13.77 4.47 -10.83
C ARG A 573 -14.22 5.32 -12.00
N GLY A 574 -13.29 5.93 -12.73
CA GLY A 574 -13.61 6.73 -13.93
C GLY A 574 -14.34 5.94 -15.01
N THR A 575 -13.91 4.72 -15.26
CA THR A 575 -14.50 3.80 -16.23
C THR A 575 -15.94 3.43 -15.88
N LEU A 576 -16.19 3.03 -14.63
CA LEU A 576 -17.53 2.67 -14.16
C LEU A 576 -18.46 3.88 -14.08
N THR A 577 -17.93 5.06 -13.75
CA THR A 577 -18.69 6.31 -13.80
C THR A 577 -19.11 6.64 -15.24
N THR A 578 -18.19 6.54 -16.20
CA THR A 578 -18.47 6.76 -17.63
C THR A 578 -19.53 5.79 -18.14
N PHE A 579 -19.40 4.50 -17.80
CA PHE A 579 -20.38 3.49 -18.16
C PHE A 579 -21.74 3.78 -17.53
N SER A 580 -21.80 4.14 -16.25
CA SER A 580 -23.05 4.42 -15.52
C SER A 580 -23.79 5.60 -16.16
N ILE A 581 -23.11 6.72 -16.40
CA ILE A 581 -23.73 7.91 -17.00
C ILE A 581 -24.24 7.58 -18.41
N ALA A 582 -23.46 6.90 -19.24
CA ALA A 582 -23.86 6.50 -20.59
C ALA A 582 -25.07 5.54 -20.56
N ASN A 583 -25.08 4.58 -19.63
CA ASN A 583 -26.16 3.65 -19.39
C ASN A 583 -27.47 4.36 -18.96
N ASP A 584 -27.35 5.35 -18.09
CA ASP A 584 -28.53 6.09 -17.61
C ASP A 584 -29.15 6.96 -18.74
N VAL A 585 -28.29 7.60 -19.55
CA VAL A 585 -28.76 8.32 -20.75
C VAL A 585 -29.52 7.41 -21.72
N ALA A 586 -29.04 6.19 -21.92
CA ALA A 586 -29.71 5.23 -22.83
C ALA A 586 -31.13 4.87 -22.38
N LYS A 587 -31.42 4.83 -21.08
CA LYS A 587 -32.72 4.53 -20.49
C LYS A 587 -33.80 5.60 -20.82
N TYR A 588 -33.37 6.87 -21.06
CA TYR A 588 -34.28 7.91 -21.51
C TYR A 588 -34.98 7.54 -22.83
N PHE A 589 -34.24 6.90 -23.75
CA PHE A 589 -34.81 6.45 -25.05
C PHE A 589 -35.73 5.23 -24.90
N ALA A 590 -35.72 4.55 -23.75
CA ALA A 590 -36.68 3.50 -23.44
C ALA A 590 -37.97 4.07 -22.84
N ILE A 591 -37.81 4.89 -21.77
CA ILE A 591 -38.94 5.24 -20.89
C ILE A 591 -39.73 6.46 -21.41
N ILE A 592 -39.07 7.54 -21.83
CA ILE A 592 -39.74 8.80 -22.20
C ILE A 592 -40.62 8.61 -23.44
N PRO A 593 -40.14 8.01 -24.55
CA PRO A 593 -41.03 7.74 -25.68
C PRO A 593 -42.21 6.84 -25.30
N ALA A 594 -41.94 5.78 -24.52
CA ALA A 594 -43.01 4.85 -24.12
C ALA A 594 -44.12 5.54 -23.32
N LEU A 595 -43.82 6.50 -22.46
CA LEU A 595 -44.81 7.24 -21.66
C LEU A 595 -45.58 8.29 -22.45
N PHE A 596 -44.95 9.01 -23.36
CA PHE A 596 -45.51 10.24 -23.92
C PHE A 596 -45.86 10.17 -25.43
N ILE A 597 -45.56 9.07 -26.12
CA ILE A 597 -45.73 8.98 -27.58
C ILE A 597 -47.20 9.14 -28.03
N THR A 598 -48.14 8.71 -27.20
CA THR A 598 -49.60 8.86 -27.46
C THR A 598 -50.05 10.31 -27.42
N ALA A 599 -49.48 11.12 -26.51
CA ALA A 599 -49.85 12.54 -26.42
C ALA A 599 -48.97 13.43 -27.31
N ILE A 600 -47.73 13.02 -27.56
CA ILE A 600 -46.73 13.76 -28.32
C ILE A 600 -46.16 12.86 -29.42
N PRO A 601 -46.86 12.73 -30.59
CA PRO A 601 -46.44 11.81 -31.67
C PRO A 601 -45.03 12.11 -32.23
N ALA A 602 -44.53 13.34 -32.07
CA ALA A 602 -43.16 13.70 -32.46
C ALA A 602 -42.10 12.89 -31.75
N LEU A 603 -42.39 12.37 -30.55
CA LEU A 603 -41.47 11.48 -29.79
C LEU A 603 -41.28 10.11 -30.45
N GLN A 604 -42.08 9.77 -31.48
CA GLN A 604 -41.84 8.56 -32.26
C GLN A 604 -40.43 8.47 -32.84
N GLY A 605 -39.84 9.62 -33.19
CA GLY A 605 -38.45 9.69 -33.65
C GLY A 605 -37.40 9.24 -32.60
N LEU A 606 -37.75 9.33 -31.32
CA LEU A 606 -36.88 8.88 -30.21
C LEU A 606 -37.15 7.42 -29.80
N ASN A 607 -38.20 6.78 -30.29
CA ASN A 607 -38.55 5.39 -29.99
C ASN A 607 -37.68 4.41 -30.81
N ILE A 608 -36.36 4.50 -30.58
CA ILE A 608 -35.35 3.71 -31.30
C ILE A 608 -35.48 2.22 -30.92
N MET A 609 -35.80 1.92 -29.69
CA MET A 609 -35.88 0.54 -29.17
C MET A 609 -37.19 -0.16 -29.62
N LYS A 610 -38.23 0.58 -29.97
CA LYS A 610 -39.57 0.03 -30.36
C LYS A 610 -40.04 -1.01 -29.34
N LEU A 611 -40.20 -0.58 -28.08
CA LEU A 611 -40.63 -1.44 -26.98
C LEU A 611 -42.12 -1.72 -27.09
N HIS A 612 -42.61 -2.81 -26.49
CA HIS A 612 -43.94 -3.38 -26.71
C HIS A 612 -45.05 -2.48 -26.13
N SER A 613 -44.92 -2.08 -24.86
CA SER A 613 -45.88 -1.19 -24.19
C SER A 613 -45.16 -0.25 -23.20
N PRO A 614 -45.81 0.81 -22.69
CA PRO A 614 -45.22 1.65 -21.63
C PRO A 614 -44.87 0.86 -20.38
N GLU A 615 -45.73 -0.08 -19.97
CA GLU A 615 -45.52 -0.90 -18.79
C GLU A 615 -44.32 -1.84 -18.94
N THR A 616 -44.22 -2.54 -20.08
CA THR A 616 -43.09 -3.45 -20.35
C THR A 616 -41.81 -2.68 -20.55
N ALA A 617 -41.81 -1.48 -21.12
CA ALA A 617 -40.67 -0.62 -21.32
C ALA A 617 -40.06 -0.18 -19.98
N ILE A 618 -40.91 0.30 -19.04
CA ILE A 618 -40.51 0.71 -17.69
C ILE A 618 -39.97 -0.50 -16.94
N LEU A 619 -40.69 -1.61 -16.93
CA LEU A 619 -40.31 -2.82 -16.20
C LEU A 619 -38.96 -3.36 -16.71
N SER A 620 -38.80 -3.41 -18.05
CA SER A 620 -37.56 -3.87 -18.67
C SER A 620 -36.35 -2.98 -18.34
N ALA A 621 -36.55 -1.66 -18.27
CA ALA A 621 -35.51 -0.72 -17.89
C ALA A 621 -35.09 -0.90 -16.40
N VAL A 622 -36.05 -1.13 -15.50
CA VAL A 622 -35.79 -1.35 -14.07
C VAL A 622 -35.13 -2.72 -13.84
N ILE A 623 -35.59 -3.78 -14.54
CA ILE A 623 -34.93 -5.11 -14.49
C ILE A 623 -33.52 -5.00 -15.00
N PHE A 624 -33.27 -4.34 -16.13
CA PHE A 624 -31.92 -4.15 -16.65
C PHE A 624 -31.03 -3.43 -15.65
N ASN A 625 -31.56 -2.39 -14.99
CA ASN A 625 -30.82 -1.63 -13.97
C ASN A 625 -30.41 -2.50 -12.77
N ALA A 626 -31.26 -3.40 -12.34
CA ALA A 626 -30.95 -4.35 -11.27
C ALA A 626 -29.91 -5.40 -11.71
N VAL A 627 -30.07 -5.94 -12.92
CA VAL A 627 -29.23 -7.04 -13.44
C VAL A 627 -27.81 -6.57 -13.78
N ILE A 628 -27.62 -5.34 -14.29
CA ILE A 628 -26.31 -4.84 -14.68
C ILE A 628 -25.35 -4.72 -13.48
N ILE A 629 -25.84 -4.45 -12.26
CA ILE A 629 -25.02 -4.31 -11.06
C ILE A 629 -24.20 -5.58 -10.77
N PRO A 630 -24.80 -6.78 -10.64
CA PRO A 630 -24.06 -8.03 -10.47
C PRO A 630 -22.99 -8.28 -11.53
N PHE A 631 -23.26 -7.93 -12.80
CA PHE A 631 -22.28 -8.10 -13.88
C PHE A 631 -21.08 -7.15 -13.74
N LEU A 632 -21.25 -6.00 -13.10
CA LEU A 632 -20.19 -5.03 -12.87
C LEU A 632 -19.41 -5.25 -11.56
N ILE A 633 -19.93 -6.05 -10.61
CA ILE A 633 -19.24 -6.38 -9.36
C ILE A 633 -17.84 -6.98 -9.62
N PRO A 634 -17.64 -7.99 -10.48
CA PRO A 634 -16.32 -8.52 -10.78
C PRO A 634 -15.35 -7.46 -11.33
N LEU A 635 -15.84 -6.52 -12.14
CA LEU A 635 -15.05 -5.44 -12.67
C LEU A 635 -14.67 -4.42 -11.59
N ALA A 636 -15.59 -4.10 -10.68
CA ALA A 636 -15.32 -3.21 -9.54
C ALA A 636 -14.29 -3.80 -8.59
N LEU A 637 -14.40 -5.10 -8.27
CA LEU A 637 -13.51 -5.80 -7.34
C LEU A 637 -12.13 -6.10 -7.93
N LYS A 638 -12.07 -6.56 -9.19
CA LYS A 638 -10.82 -6.90 -9.88
C LYS A 638 -10.10 -5.65 -10.41
N GLY A 639 -10.85 -4.62 -10.72
CA GLY A 639 -10.34 -3.40 -11.35
C GLY A 639 -10.08 -3.54 -12.85
N VAL A 640 -10.06 -2.40 -13.54
CA VAL A 640 -9.69 -2.28 -14.96
C VAL A 640 -8.17 -2.32 -15.06
N ALA A 641 -7.61 -3.17 -15.92
CA ALA A 641 -6.17 -3.29 -16.09
C ALA A 641 -5.54 -1.96 -16.54
N TYR A 642 -4.61 -1.45 -15.77
CA TYR A 642 -3.82 -0.28 -16.12
C TYR A 642 -2.86 -0.60 -17.26
N LYS A 643 -2.79 0.28 -18.27
CA LYS A 643 -1.79 0.25 -19.34
C LYS A 643 -1.13 1.62 -19.42
N PRO A 644 0.20 1.73 -19.36
CA PRO A 644 0.92 3.01 -19.42
C PRO A 644 1.00 3.54 -20.86
N ILE A 645 -0.16 3.92 -21.44
CA ILE A 645 -0.28 4.41 -22.82
C ILE A 645 -0.46 5.93 -22.92
N GLY A 646 -0.30 6.64 -21.81
CA GLY A 646 -0.56 8.09 -21.70
C GLY A 646 -2.03 8.42 -21.45
N ALA A 647 -2.26 9.56 -20.76
CA ALA A 647 -3.59 9.95 -20.28
C ALA A 647 -4.63 10.14 -21.41
N SER A 648 -4.24 10.78 -22.51
CA SER A 648 -5.14 11.04 -23.65
C SER A 648 -5.59 9.76 -24.38
N ALA A 649 -4.65 8.83 -24.59
CA ALA A 649 -4.97 7.53 -25.22
C ALA A 649 -5.85 6.69 -24.32
N LEU A 650 -5.60 6.73 -23.01
CA LEU A 650 -6.38 6.05 -22.00
C LEU A 650 -7.82 6.57 -21.93
N LEU A 651 -7.99 7.91 -21.90
CA LEU A 651 -9.31 8.56 -21.92
C LEU A 651 -10.07 8.17 -23.18
N ARG A 652 -9.46 8.28 -24.36
CA ARG A 652 -10.08 7.89 -25.63
C ARG A 652 -10.53 6.42 -25.63
N ARG A 653 -9.69 5.52 -25.13
CA ARG A 653 -10.01 4.10 -25.02
C ARG A 653 -11.20 3.87 -24.08
N ASN A 654 -11.21 4.54 -22.91
CA ASN A 654 -12.29 4.40 -21.95
C ASN A 654 -13.62 4.93 -22.51
N LEU A 655 -13.60 6.09 -23.17
CA LEU A 655 -14.80 6.63 -23.83
C LEU A 655 -15.33 5.70 -24.93
N LEU A 656 -14.44 5.11 -25.75
CA LEU A 656 -14.86 4.19 -26.81
C LEU A 656 -15.40 2.87 -26.24
N ILE A 657 -14.75 2.26 -25.26
CA ILE A 657 -15.18 0.95 -24.75
C ILE A 657 -16.36 1.09 -23.79
N TYR A 658 -16.25 1.96 -22.79
CA TYR A 658 -17.21 2.04 -21.69
C TYR A 658 -18.29 3.10 -21.93
N GLY A 659 -17.98 4.20 -22.64
CA GLY A 659 -18.97 5.18 -23.06
C GLY A 659 -19.88 4.61 -24.13
N LEU A 660 -19.31 4.17 -25.25
CA LEU A 660 -20.11 3.55 -26.33
C LEU A 660 -20.76 2.23 -25.87
N GLY A 661 -20.01 1.39 -25.13
CA GLY A 661 -20.56 0.17 -24.55
C GLY A 661 -21.68 0.46 -23.55
N GLY A 662 -21.54 1.51 -22.73
CA GLY A 662 -22.57 1.99 -21.80
C GLY A 662 -23.86 2.45 -22.49
N ILE A 663 -23.77 2.90 -23.74
CA ILE A 663 -24.97 3.19 -24.59
C ILE A 663 -25.52 1.92 -25.24
N LEU A 664 -24.70 1.13 -25.89
CA LEU A 664 -25.16 -0.03 -26.68
C LEU A 664 -25.72 -1.16 -25.81
N VAL A 665 -25.08 -1.45 -24.68
CA VAL A 665 -25.49 -2.57 -23.79
C VAL A 665 -26.93 -2.39 -23.28
N PRO A 666 -27.37 -1.20 -22.80
CA PRO A 666 -28.76 -0.98 -22.40
C PRO A 666 -29.74 -1.10 -23.55
N PHE A 667 -29.41 -0.57 -24.75
CA PHE A 667 -30.29 -0.68 -25.90
C PHE A 667 -30.59 -2.15 -26.24
N ILE A 668 -29.58 -3.00 -26.25
CA ILE A 668 -29.73 -4.42 -26.52
C ILE A 668 -30.37 -5.13 -25.32
N GLY A 669 -29.90 -4.87 -24.11
CA GLY A 669 -30.35 -5.55 -22.90
C GLY A 669 -31.82 -5.25 -22.56
N ILE A 670 -32.22 -3.98 -22.60
CA ILE A 670 -33.62 -3.57 -22.36
C ILE A 670 -34.51 -4.18 -23.42
N LYS A 671 -34.13 -4.17 -24.71
CA LYS A 671 -34.93 -4.78 -25.77
C LYS A 671 -35.11 -6.28 -25.59
N LEU A 672 -34.04 -7.00 -25.23
CA LEU A 672 -34.13 -8.44 -24.95
C LEU A 672 -35.04 -8.75 -23.76
N ILE A 673 -34.95 -7.96 -22.71
CA ILE A 673 -35.80 -8.10 -21.52
C ILE A 673 -37.24 -7.77 -21.87
N ASP A 674 -37.51 -6.71 -22.67
CA ASP A 674 -38.85 -6.34 -23.14
C ASP A 674 -39.52 -7.48 -23.91
N MET A 675 -38.77 -8.13 -24.80
CA MET A 675 -39.28 -9.30 -25.52
C MET A 675 -39.64 -10.46 -24.59
N MET A 676 -38.94 -10.64 -23.50
CA MET A 676 -39.26 -11.67 -22.50
C MET A 676 -40.44 -11.26 -21.62
N VAL A 677 -40.45 -10.02 -21.14
CA VAL A 677 -41.50 -9.49 -20.27
C VAL A 677 -42.85 -9.42 -21.00
N ALA A 678 -42.85 -9.04 -22.28
CA ALA A 678 -44.06 -8.99 -23.12
C ALA A 678 -44.76 -10.35 -23.31
N LEU A 679 -44.14 -11.47 -22.90
CA LEU A 679 -44.81 -12.79 -22.86
C LEU A 679 -45.68 -12.97 -21.61
N PHE A 680 -45.48 -12.15 -20.57
CA PHE A 680 -46.18 -12.28 -19.29
C PHE A 680 -47.08 -11.09 -18.98
N PHE A 681 -46.83 -9.94 -19.56
CA PHE A 681 -47.55 -8.68 -19.42
C PHE A 681 -48.04 -8.19 -20.80
#